data_7e848b4a6e656d95153a50a6bb9a58a8
#
_entry.id   7e848b4a6e656d95153a50a6bb9a58a8
#
_cell.length_a   1.000
_cell.length_b   1.000
_cell.length_c   1.000
_cell.angle_alpha   90.00
_cell.angle_beta   90.00
_cell.angle_gamma   90.00
#
_symmetry.space_group_name_H-M   'P 1'
#
loop_
_entity.id
_entity.type
_entity.pdbx_description
1 polymer ?
#
loop_
_entity_poly.entity_id
_entity_poly.type
_entity_poly.pdbx_seq_one_letter_code
_entity_poly.pdbx_strand_id
1 'polypeptide(L)'
;MKIKLLITLIGLLFTSLITYSIESVDQPKLIKNKSNNSNDIAFEKWELPNGLKVLIHEDNSDPIVHVHVTYHVGSNRETAGKSGFAHFFEHMMFQGSENVPDEKHFEIINNAGGSMNGNTSSDRTVYFQTVPSNYLETALWLESDRMGFLLDAVTPEKFENQRNVVKEEKYQNQISRQYGMSYEILGQNLYPPSHPYNWPVIGYVDDLERANIEDLKNFFLRWYGPNNAILTISGDVKSKDVLPLVSKYFGSIPRGKDVKKLRPMVPRLSSDIYTGYTDNVYLPLTDIVFPTVPNYHKDEASLDILASLMGKGKKSIFYKNFVKSEKAIQASVSHPCRELSGEFHITVLTYPDWQEDQGVYFNNIEADIRNTLVEWEEKGFSDEDLEMVKTEIISQSIDMKTSLASKSTLISRWEWLSEGKYNMSSEIERYKNVTRSDILRVYNKYIKNRKAVINQVRPKSPFTNESDSIISKNPNANLILKNDPEYNNLIYNKANSEFDVCCRSVQPKPTISKTPKIPQFYKENFENGLKTIFSESNEVPKVYLRLKINGGSLLENEKKAGLAGLTAQMMNESTLNNSSEDISVELQKLGSTVNFSSEGQTTTLYIECLTEKLTPTLNIVKEKLFMPAFNQDDFKRVKKSNLEGLESMKKNAQYLAQNSMSKVLYGNSPMGWNMNKKSIKKIKLKDIKTFYNNYSPNVSELVIVGNVKKERIYKELDFLKKWENKNINVPSDYNFPKDKPTQIYLVDKEGATQSLILMGHKSDSYDANGEFFKSRIMNNSLGGGASGRLFLNLREDKGYTYGAYSSFRSSKNYGIFAIQTSVKTEVTDSSLVEIFNILEDYTNNGITEKELTSTKNSYLNSASLKYETPNQKIGFLNRILTYDLESSYIKKQSEILNTISLNEVNQIASNKIKKDEMAIVIVGNKYLIKKKLENLTSSSGKKYNFKINEIKF
;
A
#
# COMPACT_ATOMS: atom_id res chain seq x y z
N MET A 1 30.67 -22.03 -75.62
CA MET A 1 29.77 -20.95 -75.21
C MET A 1 28.46 -21.46 -74.52
N LYS A 2 27.92 -22.62 -74.89
CA LYS A 2 26.65 -23.13 -74.32
C LYS A 2 26.76 -23.70 -72.89
N ILE A 3 27.93 -24.14 -72.40
CA ILE A 3 28.12 -24.71 -71.08
C ILE A 3 28.32 -23.62 -70.03
N LYS A 4 28.92 -22.47 -70.37
CA LYS A 4 29.02 -21.34 -69.42
C LYS A 4 27.66 -20.65 -69.12
N LEU A 5 26.74 -20.69 -70.11
CA LEU A 5 25.38 -20.13 -69.87
C LEU A 5 24.51 -21.01 -69.04
N LEU A 6 24.73 -22.32 -69.05
CA LEU A 6 23.96 -23.27 -68.18
C LEU A 6 24.40 -23.21 -66.70
N ILE A 7 25.68 -22.99 -66.40
CA ILE A 7 26.22 -22.86 -65.08
C ILE A 7 25.76 -21.52 -64.42
N THR A 8 25.64 -20.45 -65.23
CA THR A 8 25.16 -19.13 -64.77
C THR A 8 23.63 -19.16 -64.50
N LEU A 9 22.85 -19.91 -65.28
CA LEU A 9 21.43 -20.07 -65.10
C LEU A 9 21.13 -20.97 -63.84
N ILE A 10 21.92 -22.01 -63.62
CA ILE A 10 21.77 -22.87 -62.39
C ILE A 10 22.24 -22.14 -61.18
N GLY A 11 23.27 -21.25 -61.25
CA GLY A 11 23.68 -20.39 -60.13
C GLY A 11 22.64 -19.32 -59.76
N LEU A 12 21.94 -18.76 -60.71
CA LEU A 12 20.83 -17.82 -60.49
C LEU A 12 19.53 -18.47 -59.99
N LEU A 13 19.29 -19.76 -60.32
CA LEU A 13 18.19 -20.55 -59.79
C LEU A 13 18.46 -21.02 -58.36
N PHE A 14 19.71 -21.27 -57.98
CA PHE A 14 20.05 -21.61 -56.60
C PHE A 14 20.09 -20.37 -55.66
N THR A 15 20.44 -19.19 -56.17
CA THR A 15 20.36 -17.95 -55.41
C THR A 15 18.92 -17.43 -55.23
N SER A 16 17.97 -17.80 -56.14
CA SER A 16 16.55 -17.47 -55.98
C SER A 16 15.78 -18.47 -55.12
N LEU A 17 16.36 -19.66 -54.83
CA LEU A 17 15.76 -20.66 -53.91
C LEU A 17 16.25 -20.56 -52.47
N ILE A 18 17.32 -19.80 -52.20
CA ILE A 18 17.80 -19.54 -50.83
C ILE A 18 17.17 -18.25 -50.26
N THR A 19 16.46 -17.46 -51.06
CA THR A 19 15.74 -16.26 -50.57
C THR A 19 14.25 -16.53 -50.27
N TYR A 20 13.80 -17.78 -50.22
CA TYR A 20 12.41 -18.13 -49.85
C TYR A 20 12.41 -19.02 -48.60
N SER A 21 12.74 -18.44 -47.46
CA SER A 21 12.26 -18.78 -46.16
C SER A 21 12.95 -17.93 -45.08
N ILE A 22 12.97 -16.62 -45.27
CA ILE A 22 12.79 -15.78 -44.09
C ILE A 22 11.28 -15.71 -43.94
N GLU A 23 10.71 -16.58 -43.12
CA GLU A 23 9.40 -16.32 -42.57
C GLU A 23 9.45 -14.88 -42.07
N SER A 24 8.63 -14.02 -42.67
CA SER A 24 8.43 -12.68 -42.17
C SER A 24 7.92 -12.86 -40.75
N VAL A 25 8.80 -12.70 -39.78
CA VAL A 25 8.34 -12.54 -38.39
C VAL A 25 7.38 -11.36 -38.46
N ASP A 26 6.08 -11.64 -38.31
CA ASP A 26 5.06 -10.61 -38.36
C ASP A 26 5.47 -9.52 -37.38
N GLN A 27 5.79 -8.35 -37.90
CA GLN A 27 6.30 -7.23 -37.12
C GLN A 27 5.19 -6.68 -36.19
N PRO A 28 5.52 -6.15 -35.01
CA PRO A 28 4.56 -5.46 -34.19
C PRO A 28 3.83 -4.36 -34.97
N LYS A 29 2.51 -4.33 -34.86
CA LYS A 29 1.67 -3.37 -35.58
C LYS A 29 1.41 -2.14 -34.70
N LEU A 30 1.76 -0.95 -35.21
CA LEU A 30 1.38 0.30 -34.53
C LEU A 30 -0.15 0.52 -34.65
N ILE A 31 -0.83 0.61 -33.52
CA ILE A 31 -2.29 0.82 -33.42
C ILE A 31 -2.62 2.28 -33.14
N LYS A 32 -1.83 2.96 -32.26
CA LYS A 32 -2.05 4.35 -31.87
C LYS A 32 -0.72 5.06 -31.63
N ASN A 33 -0.58 6.24 -32.20
CA ASN A 33 0.54 7.14 -31.96
C ASN A 33 0.39 7.94 -30.67
N LYS A 34 1.47 8.57 -30.20
CA LYS A 34 1.49 9.45 -29.03
C LYS A 34 0.48 10.60 -29.18
N SER A 35 -0.20 10.93 -28.08
CA SER A 35 -1.00 12.15 -27.99
C SER A 35 -0.07 13.39 -27.97
N ASN A 36 -0.45 14.43 -28.70
CA ASN A 36 0.24 15.72 -28.66
C ASN A 36 -0.34 16.67 -27.59
N ASN A 37 -1.38 16.25 -26.88
CA ASN A 37 -1.97 17.04 -25.82
C ASN A 37 -1.11 16.92 -24.53
N SER A 38 -0.55 18.03 -24.07
CA SER A 38 0.31 18.09 -22.86
C SER A 38 -0.41 17.71 -21.57
N ASN A 39 -1.75 17.73 -21.55
CA ASN A 39 -2.54 17.29 -20.41
C ASN A 39 -2.66 15.77 -20.31
N ASP A 40 -2.46 15.06 -21.41
CA ASP A 40 -2.52 13.61 -21.47
C ASP A 40 -1.18 12.95 -21.11
N ILE A 41 -1.25 11.66 -20.79
CA ILE A 41 -0.05 10.81 -20.74
C ILE A 41 0.21 10.32 -22.16
N ALA A 42 1.31 10.78 -22.76
CA ALA A 42 1.67 10.42 -24.13
C ALA A 42 2.22 8.98 -24.16
N PHE A 43 1.60 8.10 -24.95
CA PHE A 43 2.09 6.73 -25.15
C PHE A 43 1.77 6.23 -26.55
N GLU A 44 2.55 5.26 -27.02
CA GLU A 44 2.28 4.48 -28.23
C GLU A 44 1.61 3.17 -27.86
N LYS A 45 0.69 2.72 -28.70
CA LYS A 45 0.05 1.39 -28.60
C LYS A 45 0.43 0.53 -29.79
N TRP A 46 0.96 -0.63 -29.49
CA TRP A 46 1.37 -1.66 -30.46
C TRP A 46 0.65 -2.97 -30.17
N GLU A 47 0.58 -3.84 -31.13
CA GLU A 47 0.04 -5.19 -31.00
C GLU A 47 0.98 -6.20 -31.69
N LEU A 48 1.34 -7.27 -30.96
CA LEU A 48 2.10 -8.38 -31.50
C LEU A 48 1.17 -9.36 -32.27
N PRO A 49 1.72 -10.19 -33.16
CA PRO A 49 0.93 -11.19 -33.90
C PRO A 49 0.15 -12.17 -33.00
N ASN A 50 0.68 -12.51 -31.83
CA ASN A 50 0.01 -13.36 -30.85
C ASN A 50 -1.11 -12.64 -30.06
N GLY A 51 -1.35 -11.35 -30.35
CA GLY A 51 -2.39 -10.54 -29.74
C GLY A 51 -2.00 -9.81 -28.45
N LEU A 52 -0.72 -9.87 -28.04
CA LEU A 52 -0.24 -9.08 -26.91
C LEU A 52 -0.28 -7.60 -27.25
N LYS A 53 -0.99 -6.82 -26.44
CA LYS A 53 -1.01 -5.36 -26.55
C LYS A 53 0.17 -4.77 -25.78
N VAL A 54 0.90 -3.85 -26.41
CA VAL A 54 2.08 -3.21 -25.84
C VAL A 54 1.88 -1.70 -25.80
N LEU A 55 1.97 -1.11 -24.62
CA LEU A 55 1.84 0.33 -24.40
C LEU A 55 3.21 0.87 -23.97
N ILE A 56 3.74 1.87 -24.69
CA ILE A 56 5.06 2.44 -24.40
C ILE A 56 4.94 3.93 -24.11
N HIS A 57 5.31 4.33 -22.89
CA HIS A 57 5.38 5.72 -22.43
C HIS A 57 6.85 6.11 -22.18
N GLU A 58 7.40 6.95 -23.07
CA GLU A 58 8.77 7.46 -22.94
C GLU A 58 8.82 8.64 -21.96
N ASP A 59 9.56 8.48 -20.87
CA ASP A 59 9.80 9.50 -19.86
C ASP A 59 11.23 9.40 -19.35
N ASN A 60 12.08 10.30 -19.82
CA ASN A 60 13.53 10.32 -19.50
C ASN A 60 13.86 11.22 -18.30
N SER A 61 12.88 11.55 -17.45
CA SER A 61 13.09 12.40 -16.26
C SER A 61 14.06 11.76 -15.28
N ASP A 62 13.92 10.45 -15.04
CA ASP A 62 14.79 9.65 -14.19
C ASP A 62 15.27 8.38 -14.92
N PRO A 63 16.46 7.84 -14.59
CA PRO A 63 17.03 6.68 -15.29
C PRO A 63 16.42 5.37 -14.77
N ILE A 64 15.09 5.27 -14.80
CA ILE A 64 14.32 4.12 -14.34
C ILE A 64 13.30 3.69 -15.40
N VAL A 65 12.87 2.45 -15.32
CA VAL A 65 11.80 1.90 -16.14
C VAL A 65 10.82 1.12 -15.27
N HIS A 66 9.54 1.26 -15.58
CA HIS A 66 8.44 0.50 -14.97
C HIS A 66 7.87 -0.44 -16.02
N VAL A 67 7.91 -1.74 -15.74
CA VAL A 67 7.32 -2.80 -16.56
C VAL A 67 6.09 -3.33 -15.84
N HIS A 68 4.94 -3.35 -16.50
CA HIS A 68 3.65 -3.60 -15.93
C HIS A 68 2.83 -4.51 -16.85
N VAL A 69 2.51 -5.71 -16.42
CA VAL A 69 1.68 -6.67 -17.17
C VAL A 69 0.33 -6.79 -16.49
N THR A 70 -0.73 -6.42 -17.21
CA THR A 70 -2.12 -6.60 -16.76
C THR A 70 -2.74 -7.76 -17.53
N TYR A 71 -3.19 -8.79 -16.81
CA TYR A 71 -4.06 -9.82 -17.35
C TYR A 71 -5.52 -9.47 -17.02
N HIS A 72 -6.39 -9.53 -18.03
CA HIS A 72 -7.83 -9.31 -17.83
C HIS A 72 -8.48 -10.57 -17.28
N VAL A 73 -8.01 -10.97 -16.11
CA VAL A 73 -8.48 -12.10 -15.32
C VAL A 73 -8.38 -11.76 -13.83
N GLY A 74 -9.49 -11.85 -13.13
CA GLY A 74 -9.58 -11.72 -11.68
C GLY A 74 -10.56 -12.77 -11.17
N SER A 75 -11.05 -12.60 -9.94
CA SER A 75 -12.02 -13.52 -9.37
C SER A 75 -13.36 -13.58 -10.14
N ASN A 76 -13.63 -12.61 -11.01
CA ASN A 76 -14.80 -12.62 -11.90
C ASN A 76 -14.74 -13.71 -13.00
N ARG A 77 -13.62 -14.38 -13.16
CA ARG A 77 -13.42 -15.51 -14.10
C ARG A 77 -13.46 -16.86 -13.41
N GLU A 78 -13.59 -16.84 -12.10
CA GLU A 78 -13.78 -18.04 -11.29
C GLU A 78 -15.23 -18.51 -11.34
N THR A 79 -15.45 -19.66 -10.76
CA THR A 79 -16.79 -20.26 -10.68
C THR A 79 -17.15 -20.53 -9.23
N ALA A 80 -18.45 -20.50 -8.89
CA ALA A 80 -18.92 -20.82 -7.55
C ALA A 80 -18.37 -22.19 -7.12
N GLY A 81 -17.84 -22.30 -5.90
CA GLY A 81 -17.19 -23.50 -5.38
C GLY A 81 -15.71 -23.65 -5.73
N LYS A 82 -15.16 -22.74 -6.55
CA LYS A 82 -13.75 -22.67 -6.93
C LYS A 82 -13.24 -21.23 -6.84
N SER A 83 -13.50 -20.57 -5.70
CA SER A 83 -13.08 -19.18 -5.47
C SER A 83 -11.63 -19.09 -5.00
N GLY A 84 -10.98 -17.96 -5.29
CA GLY A 84 -9.60 -17.67 -4.89
C GLY A 84 -8.54 -18.12 -5.89
N PHE A 85 -8.91 -18.71 -7.03
CA PHE A 85 -7.93 -19.23 -8.00
C PHE A 85 -7.10 -18.13 -8.67
N ALA A 86 -7.70 -16.99 -9.00
CA ALA A 86 -6.96 -15.88 -9.59
C ALA A 86 -5.88 -15.32 -8.63
N HIS A 87 -6.20 -15.18 -7.36
CA HIS A 87 -5.27 -14.73 -6.33
C HIS A 87 -4.23 -15.82 -5.99
N PHE A 88 -4.65 -17.07 -5.86
CA PHE A 88 -3.73 -18.18 -5.67
C PHE A 88 -2.75 -18.28 -6.83
N PHE A 89 -3.22 -18.04 -8.06
CA PHE A 89 -2.37 -18.05 -9.23
C PHE A 89 -1.39 -16.87 -9.22
N GLU A 90 -1.78 -15.71 -8.70
CA GLU A 90 -0.84 -14.60 -8.47
C GLU A 90 0.37 -15.05 -7.66
N HIS A 91 0.16 -15.77 -6.54
CA HIS A 91 1.23 -16.31 -5.73
C HIS A 91 2.11 -17.30 -6.50
N MET A 92 1.50 -18.23 -7.24
CA MET A 92 2.23 -19.22 -8.03
C MET A 92 3.14 -18.58 -9.09
N MET A 93 2.78 -17.42 -9.62
CA MET A 93 3.58 -16.66 -10.59
C MET A 93 4.93 -16.17 -10.04
N PHE A 94 5.14 -16.20 -8.74
CA PHE A 94 6.40 -15.85 -8.10
C PHE A 94 7.26 -17.07 -7.71
N GLN A 95 6.73 -18.28 -7.89
CA GLN A 95 7.40 -19.53 -7.48
C GLN A 95 8.30 -20.13 -8.59
N GLY A 96 8.83 -19.25 -9.46
CA GLY A 96 9.70 -19.61 -10.55
C GLY A 96 8.96 -19.99 -11.83
N SER A 97 9.73 -20.22 -12.87
CA SER A 97 9.31 -20.68 -14.19
C SER A 97 10.42 -21.58 -14.75
N GLU A 98 10.27 -22.11 -15.96
CA GLU A 98 11.26 -23.06 -16.49
C GLU A 98 12.70 -22.54 -16.46
N ASN A 99 12.90 -21.27 -16.83
CA ASN A 99 14.23 -20.67 -16.93
C ASN A 99 14.62 -19.80 -15.73
N VAL A 100 13.69 -19.57 -14.82
CA VAL A 100 13.87 -18.78 -13.59
C VAL A 100 13.61 -19.69 -12.39
N PRO A 101 14.65 -20.18 -11.71
CA PRO A 101 14.46 -21.02 -10.53
C PRO A 101 13.61 -20.36 -9.45
N ASP A 102 13.08 -21.16 -8.56
CA ASP A 102 12.27 -20.69 -7.42
C ASP A 102 12.97 -19.59 -6.62
N GLU A 103 12.21 -18.62 -6.11
CA GLU A 103 12.68 -17.46 -5.34
C GLU A 103 13.61 -16.50 -6.13
N LYS A 104 14.14 -16.91 -7.29
CA LYS A 104 15.08 -16.10 -8.07
C LYS A 104 14.47 -14.83 -8.63
N HIS A 105 13.19 -14.79 -8.88
CA HIS A 105 12.53 -13.58 -9.37
C HIS A 105 12.74 -12.41 -8.40
N PHE A 106 12.49 -12.64 -7.09
CA PHE A 106 12.74 -11.63 -6.05
C PHE A 106 14.23 -11.29 -5.90
N GLU A 107 15.11 -12.29 -5.92
CA GLU A 107 16.57 -12.10 -5.82
C GLU A 107 17.07 -11.23 -6.99
N ILE A 108 16.67 -11.52 -8.23
CA ILE A 108 17.14 -10.81 -9.43
C ILE A 108 16.71 -9.32 -9.38
N ILE A 109 15.44 -9.06 -9.07
CA ILE A 109 14.93 -7.67 -9.01
C ILE A 109 15.54 -6.91 -7.83
N ASN A 110 15.73 -7.56 -6.67
CA ASN A 110 16.41 -6.96 -5.54
C ASN A 110 17.87 -6.62 -5.87
N ASN A 111 18.59 -7.52 -6.55
CA ASN A 111 19.96 -7.27 -7.02
C ASN A 111 20.03 -6.14 -8.04
N ALA A 112 19.01 -5.98 -8.88
CA ALA A 112 18.89 -4.84 -9.76
C ALA A 112 18.59 -3.52 -9.02
N GLY A 113 18.39 -3.56 -7.69
CA GLY A 113 17.97 -2.41 -6.88
C GLY A 113 16.54 -1.97 -7.18
N GLY A 114 15.75 -2.84 -7.79
CA GLY A 114 14.36 -2.60 -8.17
C GLY A 114 13.37 -2.90 -7.07
N SER A 115 12.12 -2.68 -7.39
CA SER A 115 10.95 -3.09 -6.60
C SER A 115 9.98 -3.83 -7.51
N MET A 116 9.27 -4.81 -6.95
CA MET A 116 8.27 -5.57 -7.69
C MET A 116 7.10 -5.96 -6.79
N ASN A 117 5.95 -6.19 -7.39
CA ASN A 117 4.78 -6.74 -6.70
C ASN A 117 3.78 -7.32 -7.71
N GLY A 118 2.76 -8.00 -7.20
CA GLY A 118 1.54 -8.38 -7.89
C GLY A 118 0.31 -7.94 -7.11
N ASN A 119 -0.82 -7.89 -7.76
CA ASN A 119 -2.12 -7.78 -7.08
C ASN A 119 -3.25 -8.30 -7.96
N THR A 120 -4.21 -8.93 -7.31
CA THR A 120 -5.44 -9.43 -7.91
C THR A 120 -6.64 -8.64 -7.40
N SER A 121 -7.53 -8.30 -8.32
CA SER A 121 -8.85 -7.73 -8.02
C SER A 121 -9.95 -8.66 -8.55
N SER A 122 -11.20 -8.23 -8.40
CA SER A 122 -12.30 -8.96 -9.03
C SER A 122 -12.16 -9.06 -10.54
N ASP A 123 -11.55 -8.08 -11.20
CA ASP A 123 -11.60 -7.95 -12.66
C ASP A 123 -10.27 -8.17 -13.37
N ARG A 124 -9.15 -8.07 -12.66
CA ARG A 124 -7.81 -8.16 -13.26
C ARG A 124 -6.76 -8.67 -12.28
N THR A 125 -5.67 -9.25 -12.83
CA THR A 125 -4.42 -9.53 -12.11
C THR A 125 -3.29 -8.76 -12.75
N VAL A 126 -2.42 -8.15 -11.95
CA VAL A 126 -1.31 -7.32 -12.41
C VAL A 126 -0.02 -7.76 -11.77
N TYR A 127 1.05 -7.79 -12.58
CA TYR A 127 2.44 -7.94 -12.12
C TYR A 127 3.23 -6.73 -12.59
N PHE A 128 4.04 -6.17 -11.73
CA PHE A 128 4.81 -4.98 -12.08
C PHE A 128 6.14 -4.92 -11.36
N GLN A 129 7.08 -4.25 -12.00
CA GLN A 129 8.39 -4.00 -11.43
C GLN A 129 8.96 -2.68 -11.91
N THR A 130 9.63 -1.98 -11.01
CA THR A 130 10.40 -0.76 -11.33
C THR A 130 11.86 -1.05 -11.11
N VAL A 131 12.67 -0.84 -12.13
CA VAL A 131 14.11 -1.10 -12.10
C VAL A 131 14.88 0.07 -12.72
N PRO A 132 16.19 0.22 -12.45
CA PRO A 132 17.02 1.10 -13.26
C PRO A 132 16.93 0.74 -14.75
N SER A 133 16.95 1.73 -15.64
CA SER A 133 16.66 1.52 -17.06
C SER A 133 17.62 0.55 -17.76
N ASN A 134 18.84 0.36 -17.26
CA ASN A 134 19.80 -0.62 -17.74
C ASN A 134 19.42 -2.09 -17.44
N TYR A 135 18.38 -2.34 -16.63
CA TYR A 135 17.81 -3.67 -16.35
C TYR A 135 16.50 -3.95 -17.11
N LEU A 136 16.12 -3.12 -18.09
CA LEU A 136 14.89 -3.32 -18.86
C LEU A 136 14.81 -4.73 -19.46
N GLU A 137 15.88 -5.19 -20.11
CA GLU A 137 15.89 -6.51 -20.75
C GLU A 137 15.69 -7.64 -19.73
N THR A 138 16.30 -7.53 -18.55
CA THR A 138 16.10 -8.48 -17.43
C THR A 138 14.63 -8.51 -17.00
N ALA A 139 14.00 -7.34 -16.88
CA ALA A 139 12.60 -7.24 -16.49
C ALA A 139 11.66 -7.86 -17.53
N LEU A 140 11.91 -7.63 -18.82
CA LEU A 140 11.13 -8.24 -19.92
C LEU A 140 11.32 -9.75 -19.99
N TRP A 141 12.54 -10.24 -19.76
CA TRP A 141 12.84 -11.66 -19.70
C TRP A 141 12.05 -12.36 -18.59
N LEU A 142 12.04 -11.81 -17.37
CA LEU A 142 11.30 -12.34 -16.23
C LEU A 142 9.79 -12.41 -16.50
N GLU A 143 9.21 -11.31 -17.02
CA GLU A 143 7.78 -11.26 -17.32
C GLU A 143 7.36 -12.23 -18.44
N SER A 144 8.18 -12.35 -19.48
CA SER A 144 7.91 -13.26 -20.58
C SER A 144 8.08 -14.72 -20.18
N ASP A 145 9.02 -15.02 -19.28
CA ASP A 145 9.26 -16.39 -18.84
C ASP A 145 8.07 -16.89 -18.00
N ARG A 146 7.56 -16.09 -17.06
CA ARG A 146 6.35 -16.46 -16.34
C ARG A 146 5.08 -16.50 -17.22
N MET A 147 5.01 -15.72 -18.30
CA MET A 147 3.88 -15.76 -19.21
C MET A 147 3.85 -17.03 -20.05
N GLY A 148 5.02 -17.47 -20.55
CA GLY A 148 5.11 -18.55 -21.52
C GLY A 148 5.55 -19.91 -20.95
N PHE A 149 6.20 -19.94 -19.78
CA PHE A 149 6.94 -21.10 -19.30
C PHE A 149 6.68 -21.43 -17.81
N LEU A 150 5.61 -20.90 -17.22
CA LEU A 150 5.31 -21.08 -15.80
C LEU A 150 4.97 -22.53 -15.45
N LEU A 151 4.13 -23.19 -16.27
CA LEU A 151 3.53 -24.49 -15.91
C LEU A 151 4.58 -25.60 -15.75
N ASP A 152 5.75 -25.48 -16.35
CA ASP A 152 6.87 -26.41 -16.19
C ASP A 152 7.46 -26.39 -14.77
N ALA A 153 7.31 -25.28 -14.05
CA ALA A 153 7.80 -25.10 -12.69
C ALA A 153 6.75 -25.35 -11.59
N VAL A 154 5.50 -25.61 -11.96
CA VAL A 154 4.40 -25.86 -11.00
C VAL A 154 4.47 -27.30 -10.51
N THR A 155 4.86 -27.49 -9.24
CA THR A 155 4.95 -28.80 -8.58
C THR A 155 3.89 -28.93 -7.47
N PRO A 156 3.52 -30.17 -7.07
CA PRO A 156 2.61 -30.39 -5.94
C PRO A 156 3.10 -29.74 -4.64
N GLU A 157 4.41 -29.75 -4.39
CA GLU A 157 5.01 -29.16 -3.19
C GLU A 157 4.81 -27.64 -3.14
N LYS A 158 5.16 -26.92 -4.22
CA LYS A 158 4.93 -25.49 -4.34
C LYS A 158 3.45 -25.12 -4.23
N PHE A 159 2.59 -25.93 -4.86
CA PHE A 159 1.16 -25.73 -4.79
C PHE A 159 0.63 -25.81 -3.35
N GLU A 160 1.03 -26.85 -2.58
CA GLU A 160 0.60 -27.01 -1.19
C GLU A 160 1.20 -25.92 -0.27
N ASN A 161 2.46 -25.55 -0.48
CA ASN A 161 3.07 -24.45 0.26
C ASN A 161 2.32 -23.12 0.03
N GLN A 162 2.10 -22.73 -1.22
CA GLN A 162 1.40 -21.49 -1.53
C GLN A 162 -0.08 -21.51 -1.12
N ARG A 163 -0.75 -22.68 -1.15
CA ARG A 163 -2.07 -22.84 -0.54
C ARG A 163 -2.08 -22.42 0.93
N ASN A 164 -1.09 -22.88 1.69
CA ASN A 164 -0.95 -22.53 3.10
C ASN A 164 -0.67 -21.02 3.28
N VAL A 165 0.21 -20.44 2.45
CA VAL A 165 0.52 -19.01 2.49
C VAL A 165 -0.73 -18.16 2.22
N VAL A 166 -1.53 -18.49 1.19
CA VAL A 166 -2.79 -17.77 0.88
C VAL A 166 -3.81 -17.89 2.01
N LYS A 167 -3.92 -19.08 2.62
CA LYS A 167 -4.79 -19.24 3.81
C LYS A 167 -4.33 -18.36 4.96
N GLU A 168 -3.01 -18.31 5.25
CA GLU A 168 -2.47 -17.45 6.30
C GLU A 168 -2.67 -15.97 6.00
N GLU A 169 -2.54 -15.57 4.75
CA GLU A 169 -2.86 -14.22 4.34
C GLU A 169 -4.33 -13.87 4.64
N LYS A 170 -5.25 -14.76 4.31
CA LYS A 170 -6.67 -14.57 4.62
C LYS A 170 -6.91 -14.45 6.13
N TYR A 171 -6.27 -15.29 6.94
CA TYR A 171 -6.34 -15.17 8.39
C TYR A 171 -5.79 -13.83 8.87
N GLN A 172 -4.65 -13.40 8.36
CA GLN A 172 -4.01 -12.15 8.78
C GLN A 172 -4.77 -10.90 8.32
N ASN A 173 -5.21 -10.86 7.07
CA ASN A 173 -5.72 -9.65 6.42
C ASN A 173 -7.24 -9.51 6.50
N GLN A 174 -7.97 -10.60 6.76
CA GLN A 174 -9.43 -10.61 6.84
C GLN A 174 -9.93 -11.14 8.18
N ILE A 175 -9.75 -12.42 8.49
CA ILE A 175 -10.41 -13.06 9.65
C ILE A 175 -9.94 -12.47 10.98
N SER A 176 -8.64 -12.20 11.16
CA SER A 176 -8.08 -11.61 12.39
C SER A 176 -8.12 -10.08 12.42
N ARG A 177 -8.48 -9.43 11.31
CA ARG A 177 -8.54 -7.99 11.20
C ARG A 177 -9.93 -7.48 11.61
N GLN A 178 -9.95 -6.39 12.37
CA GLN A 178 -11.19 -5.69 12.70
C GLN A 178 -11.98 -5.34 11.42
N TYR A 179 -13.27 -5.66 11.38
CA TYR A 179 -14.19 -5.49 10.24
C TYR A 179 -13.78 -6.24 8.96
N GLY A 180 -12.78 -7.13 9.03
CA GLY A 180 -12.16 -7.72 7.84
C GLY A 180 -13.08 -8.62 7.03
N MET A 181 -14.13 -9.21 7.65
CA MET A 181 -15.12 -10.07 7.00
C MET A 181 -16.29 -9.28 6.38
N SER A 182 -16.38 -7.97 6.65
CA SER A 182 -17.53 -7.15 6.24
C SER A 182 -17.76 -7.18 4.72
N TYR A 183 -16.68 -7.13 3.94
CA TYR A 183 -16.77 -7.13 2.48
C TYR A 183 -17.19 -8.49 1.91
N GLU A 184 -16.71 -9.60 2.47
CA GLU A 184 -17.13 -10.96 2.06
C GLU A 184 -18.61 -11.18 2.34
N ILE A 185 -19.08 -10.83 3.54
CA ILE A 185 -20.48 -10.95 3.94
C ILE A 185 -21.38 -10.05 3.09
N LEU A 186 -20.94 -8.83 2.79
CA LEU A 186 -21.65 -7.94 1.88
C LEU A 186 -21.81 -8.57 0.49
N GLY A 187 -20.72 -9.08 -0.10
CA GLY A 187 -20.73 -9.69 -1.43
C GLY A 187 -21.70 -10.86 -1.53
N GLN A 188 -21.73 -11.73 -0.51
CA GLN A 188 -22.65 -12.87 -0.44
C GLN A 188 -24.13 -12.46 -0.45
N ASN A 189 -24.46 -11.28 0.07
CA ASN A 189 -25.83 -10.80 0.23
C ASN A 189 -26.25 -9.81 -0.86
N LEU A 190 -25.32 -9.04 -1.41
CA LEU A 190 -25.59 -8.06 -2.47
C LEU A 190 -25.72 -8.73 -3.83
N TYR A 191 -24.87 -9.72 -4.10
CA TYR A 191 -24.80 -10.39 -5.40
C TYR A 191 -25.43 -11.80 -5.33
N PRO A 192 -26.24 -12.19 -6.32
CA PRO A 192 -26.76 -13.56 -6.36
C PRO A 192 -25.61 -14.58 -6.53
N PRO A 193 -25.82 -15.86 -6.13
CA PRO A 193 -24.77 -16.89 -6.19
C PRO A 193 -24.13 -17.12 -7.55
N SER A 194 -24.81 -16.78 -8.63
CA SER A 194 -24.31 -16.87 -10.00
C SER A 194 -23.50 -15.65 -10.44
N HIS A 195 -23.47 -14.61 -9.64
CA HIS A 195 -22.77 -13.37 -9.97
C HIS A 195 -21.29 -13.46 -9.56
N PRO A 196 -20.32 -13.10 -10.44
CA PRO A 196 -18.90 -13.22 -10.14
C PRO A 196 -18.39 -12.40 -8.95
N TYR A 197 -19.14 -11.42 -8.46
CA TYR A 197 -18.77 -10.64 -7.27
C TYR A 197 -19.39 -11.17 -5.96
N ASN A 198 -20.03 -12.35 -6.01
CA ASN A 198 -20.61 -12.97 -4.81
C ASN A 198 -19.54 -13.51 -3.85
N TRP A 199 -18.38 -13.91 -4.37
CA TRP A 199 -17.28 -14.47 -3.58
C TRP A 199 -16.08 -13.52 -3.46
N PRO A 200 -15.28 -13.63 -2.36
CA PRO A 200 -14.12 -12.80 -2.15
C PRO A 200 -12.98 -13.14 -3.10
N VAL A 201 -12.17 -12.15 -3.46
CA VAL A 201 -11.01 -12.31 -4.36
C VAL A 201 -10.00 -13.34 -3.83
N ILE A 202 -9.73 -13.34 -2.52
CA ILE A 202 -8.82 -14.30 -1.88
C ILE A 202 -9.41 -15.72 -1.79
N GLY A 203 -10.70 -15.88 -2.08
CA GLY A 203 -11.42 -17.14 -2.00
C GLY A 203 -11.91 -17.50 -0.59
N TYR A 204 -12.79 -18.50 -0.53
CA TYR A 204 -13.18 -19.13 0.72
C TYR A 204 -12.12 -20.16 1.14
N VAL A 205 -11.92 -20.36 2.46
CA VAL A 205 -10.94 -21.33 2.96
C VAL A 205 -11.23 -22.74 2.48
N ASP A 206 -12.51 -23.15 2.50
CA ASP A 206 -12.94 -24.48 2.05
C ASP A 206 -12.84 -24.68 0.53
N ASP A 207 -12.95 -23.62 -0.27
CA ASP A 207 -12.68 -23.69 -1.71
C ASP A 207 -11.17 -23.88 -1.99
N LEU A 208 -10.31 -23.15 -1.27
CA LEU A 208 -8.87 -23.31 -1.36
C LEU A 208 -8.41 -24.71 -0.93
N GLU A 209 -9.06 -25.31 0.09
CA GLU A 209 -8.77 -26.66 0.54
C GLU A 209 -9.16 -27.73 -0.48
N ARG A 210 -10.23 -27.52 -1.24
CA ARG A 210 -10.68 -28.43 -2.31
C ARG A 210 -9.91 -28.26 -3.63
N ALA A 211 -9.22 -27.15 -3.81
CA ALA A 211 -8.46 -26.86 -5.02
C ALA A 211 -7.42 -27.94 -5.31
N ASN A 212 -7.21 -28.29 -6.54
CA ASN A 212 -6.16 -29.21 -6.99
C ASN A 212 -5.30 -28.57 -8.09
N ILE A 213 -4.14 -29.19 -8.32
CA ILE A 213 -3.13 -28.65 -9.26
C ILE A 213 -3.65 -28.59 -10.71
N GLU A 214 -4.50 -29.51 -11.13
CA GLU A 214 -5.05 -29.55 -12.49
C GLU A 214 -6.06 -28.42 -12.71
N ASP A 215 -6.87 -28.10 -11.70
CA ASP A 215 -7.75 -26.93 -11.75
C ASP A 215 -6.94 -25.64 -11.91
N LEU A 216 -5.80 -25.52 -11.20
CA LEU A 216 -4.91 -24.38 -11.30
C LEU A 216 -4.29 -24.27 -12.71
N LYS A 217 -3.76 -25.38 -13.26
CA LYS A 217 -3.19 -25.41 -14.61
C LYS A 217 -4.22 -25.04 -15.68
N ASN A 218 -5.42 -25.57 -15.56
CA ASN A 218 -6.52 -25.24 -16.49
C ASN A 218 -6.93 -23.77 -16.41
N PHE A 219 -6.93 -23.19 -15.22
CA PHE A 219 -7.19 -21.75 -15.03
C PHE A 219 -6.14 -20.89 -15.76
N PHE A 220 -4.85 -21.24 -15.66
CA PHE A 220 -3.80 -20.56 -16.40
C PHE A 220 -4.00 -20.65 -17.91
N LEU A 221 -4.13 -21.87 -18.45
CA LEU A 221 -4.29 -22.12 -19.88
C LEU A 221 -5.50 -21.41 -20.47
N ARG A 222 -6.55 -21.21 -19.65
CA ARG A 222 -7.76 -20.53 -20.09
C ARG A 222 -7.61 -19.01 -20.14
N TRP A 223 -6.90 -18.40 -19.16
CA TRP A 223 -6.98 -16.96 -18.94
C TRP A 223 -5.69 -16.20 -19.12
N TYR A 224 -4.50 -16.81 -19.00
CA TYR A 224 -3.21 -16.12 -18.97
C TYR A 224 -2.48 -16.07 -20.34
N GLY A 225 -3.20 -16.18 -21.44
CA GLY A 225 -2.62 -16.02 -22.78
C GLY A 225 -2.22 -14.56 -23.08
N PRO A 226 -1.23 -14.35 -23.99
CA PRO A 226 -0.77 -13.02 -24.38
C PRO A 226 -1.89 -12.14 -24.96
N ASN A 227 -2.86 -12.73 -25.67
CA ASN A 227 -4.02 -12.00 -26.20
C ASN A 227 -5.03 -11.53 -25.15
N ASN A 228 -4.87 -11.95 -23.88
CA ASN A 228 -5.61 -11.43 -22.72
C ASN A 228 -4.73 -10.56 -21.82
N ALA A 229 -3.55 -10.17 -22.29
CA ALA A 229 -2.59 -9.38 -21.55
C ALA A 229 -2.31 -8.02 -22.17
N ILE A 230 -1.92 -7.06 -21.35
CA ILE A 230 -1.42 -5.74 -21.76
C ILE A 230 -0.08 -5.54 -21.06
N LEU A 231 0.99 -5.42 -21.87
CA LEU A 231 2.33 -5.06 -21.42
C LEU A 231 2.50 -3.56 -21.52
N THR A 232 2.69 -2.88 -20.41
CA THR A 232 2.94 -1.45 -20.35
C THR A 232 4.37 -1.19 -19.90
N ILE A 233 5.14 -0.41 -20.68
CA ILE A 233 6.53 -0.08 -20.41
C ILE A 233 6.62 1.45 -20.35
N SER A 234 7.01 1.99 -19.21
CA SER A 234 7.11 3.43 -18.99
C SER A 234 8.46 3.81 -18.42
N GLY A 235 9.06 4.90 -18.88
CA GLY A 235 10.30 5.44 -18.31
C GLY A 235 11.36 5.79 -19.33
N ASP A 236 12.63 5.67 -18.89
CA ASP A 236 13.81 6.06 -19.67
C ASP A 236 14.11 5.03 -20.78
N VAL A 237 13.25 5.02 -21.78
CA VAL A 237 13.26 4.10 -22.92
C VAL A 237 12.95 4.83 -24.21
N LYS A 238 13.23 4.17 -25.36
CA LYS A 238 12.78 4.56 -26.68
C LYS A 238 12.02 3.41 -27.33
N SER A 239 10.86 3.68 -27.91
CA SER A 239 10.02 2.65 -28.54
C SER A 239 10.78 1.80 -29.55
N LYS A 240 11.64 2.42 -30.36
CA LYS A 240 12.47 1.73 -31.35
C LYS A 240 13.44 0.70 -30.76
N ASP A 241 13.88 0.91 -29.51
CA ASP A 241 14.84 0.04 -28.82
C ASP A 241 14.09 -1.04 -27.99
N VAL A 242 12.87 -0.72 -27.53
CA VAL A 242 12.01 -1.61 -26.74
C VAL A 242 11.34 -2.68 -27.59
N LEU A 243 10.78 -2.31 -28.76
CA LEU A 243 9.99 -3.22 -29.60
C LEU A 243 10.76 -4.48 -30.03
N PRO A 244 12.04 -4.40 -30.45
CA PRO A 244 12.83 -5.61 -30.75
C PRO A 244 12.97 -6.54 -29.52
N LEU A 245 13.16 -5.99 -28.32
CA LEU A 245 13.22 -6.79 -27.09
C LEU A 245 11.86 -7.44 -26.78
N VAL A 246 10.78 -6.71 -26.92
CA VAL A 246 9.42 -7.25 -26.74
C VAL A 246 9.15 -8.36 -27.75
N SER A 247 9.49 -8.18 -29.02
CA SER A 247 9.35 -9.22 -30.05
C SER A 247 10.20 -10.46 -29.72
N LYS A 248 11.45 -10.26 -29.26
CA LYS A 248 12.37 -11.33 -28.88
C LYS A 248 11.81 -12.20 -27.75
N TYR A 249 11.28 -11.56 -26.70
CA TYR A 249 10.88 -12.27 -25.48
C TYR A 249 9.42 -12.76 -25.50
N PHE A 250 8.51 -12.03 -26.11
CA PHE A 250 7.08 -12.33 -26.07
C PHE A 250 6.51 -12.83 -27.40
N GLY A 251 7.22 -12.61 -28.52
CA GLY A 251 6.67 -12.90 -29.85
C GLY A 251 6.41 -14.37 -30.14
N SER A 252 7.23 -15.26 -29.57
CA SER A 252 7.12 -16.72 -29.73
C SER A 252 6.07 -17.36 -28.81
N ILE A 253 5.58 -16.64 -27.79
CA ILE A 253 4.58 -17.18 -26.86
C ILE A 253 3.26 -17.41 -27.61
N PRO A 254 2.73 -18.65 -27.62
CA PRO A 254 1.53 -18.95 -28.37
C PRO A 254 0.32 -18.15 -27.90
N ARG A 255 -0.53 -17.74 -28.86
CA ARG A 255 -1.81 -17.11 -28.57
C ARG A 255 -2.69 -18.03 -27.74
N GLY A 256 -3.26 -17.52 -26.65
CA GLY A 256 -4.23 -18.23 -25.84
C GLY A 256 -5.63 -18.28 -26.49
N LYS A 257 -6.57 -18.96 -25.81
CA LYS A 257 -8.00 -18.93 -26.22
C LYS A 257 -8.56 -17.51 -26.11
N ASP A 258 -9.44 -17.14 -27.02
CA ASP A 258 -10.11 -15.83 -26.97
C ASP A 258 -10.98 -15.70 -25.71
N VAL A 259 -10.86 -14.54 -25.08
CA VAL A 259 -11.59 -14.20 -23.86
C VAL A 259 -12.78 -13.32 -24.22
N LYS A 260 -13.98 -13.80 -23.94
CA LYS A 260 -15.20 -13.02 -24.13
C LYS A 260 -15.33 -11.95 -23.06
N LYS A 261 -15.67 -10.73 -23.46
CA LYS A 261 -15.98 -9.65 -22.54
C LYS A 261 -17.27 -9.96 -21.77
N LEU A 262 -17.22 -9.86 -20.45
CA LEU A 262 -18.41 -9.98 -19.62
C LEU A 262 -19.31 -8.73 -19.82
N ARG A 263 -20.61 -8.97 -19.73
CA ARG A 263 -21.59 -7.86 -19.79
C ARG A 263 -21.85 -7.35 -18.38
N PRO A 264 -22.12 -6.05 -18.21
CA PRO A 264 -22.53 -5.49 -16.93
C PRO A 264 -23.70 -6.26 -16.32
N MET A 265 -23.59 -6.58 -15.04
CA MET A 265 -24.55 -7.37 -14.26
C MET A 265 -24.85 -6.65 -12.95
N VAL A 266 -25.71 -5.63 -13.00
CA VAL A 266 -26.12 -4.90 -11.78
C VAL A 266 -27.23 -5.65 -11.07
N PRO A 267 -27.06 -6.06 -9.81
CA PRO A 267 -28.10 -6.80 -9.08
C PRO A 267 -29.32 -5.91 -8.82
N ARG A 268 -30.50 -6.55 -8.73
CA ARG A 268 -31.76 -5.89 -8.39
C ARG A 268 -32.31 -6.47 -7.10
N LEU A 269 -32.44 -5.64 -6.10
CA LEU A 269 -33.00 -6.03 -4.80
C LEU A 269 -34.51 -5.83 -4.79
N SER A 270 -35.28 -6.82 -4.38
CA SER A 270 -36.74 -6.76 -4.21
C SER A 270 -37.14 -6.22 -2.83
N SER A 271 -36.29 -6.40 -1.83
CA SER A 271 -36.47 -5.91 -0.46
C SER A 271 -35.14 -5.46 0.12
N ASP A 272 -35.15 -4.76 1.22
CA ASP A 272 -33.96 -4.53 2.01
C ASP A 272 -33.45 -5.87 2.57
N ILE A 273 -32.13 -6.08 2.54
CA ILE A 273 -31.47 -7.29 3.04
C ILE A 273 -30.64 -6.89 4.26
N TYR A 274 -31.00 -7.44 5.41
CA TYR A 274 -30.26 -7.24 6.66
C TYR A 274 -29.25 -8.36 6.85
N THR A 275 -27.99 -7.98 7.01
CA THR A 275 -26.89 -8.92 7.23
C THR A 275 -25.88 -8.34 8.19
N GLY A 276 -24.95 -9.17 8.66
CA GLY A 276 -23.89 -8.74 9.54
C GLY A 276 -23.34 -9.87 10.40
N TYR A 277 -22.45 -9.51 11.30
CA TYR A 277 -21.77 -10.45 12.18
C TYR A 277 -21.25 -9.77 13.45
N THR A 278 -20.92 -10.59 14.45
CA THR A 278 -20.24 -10.15 15.67
C THR A 278 -18.74 -10.28 15.51
N ASP A 279 -17.98 -9.23 15.80
CA ASP A 279 -16.52 -9.19 15.66
C ASP A 279 -15.84 -8.67 16.91
N ASN A 280 -14.55 -8.95 17.06
CA ASN A 280 -13.72 -8.41 18.12
C ASN A 280 -13.34 -6.94 17.86
N VAL A 281 -14.34 -6.12 17.66
CA VAL A 281 -14.24 -4.66 17.49
C VAL A 281 -14.75 -3.94 18.73
N TYR A 282 -14.45 -2.67 18.83
CA TYR A 282 -15.03 -1.81 19.88
C TYR A 282 -16.17 -0.94 19.34
N LEU A 283 -16.00 -0.40 18.15
CA LEU A 283 -16.95 0.52 17.52
C LEU A 283 -17.93 -0.26 16.63
N PRO A 284 -19.25 -0.13 16.80
CA PRO A 284 -20.24 -0.67 15.87
C PRO A 284 -20.14 -0.03 14.50
N LEU A 285 -20.32 -0.83 13.45
CA LEU A 285 -20.34 -0.36 12.07
C LEU A 285 -21.68 -0.68 11.42
N THR A 286 -22.26 0.32 10.75
CA THR A 286 -23.41 0.15 9.85
C THR A 286 -23.00 0.63 8.46
N ASP A 287 -23.18 -0.22 7.45
CA ASP A 287 -22.92 0.08 6.05
C ASP A 287 -24.20 -0.19 5.24
N ILE A 288 -24.80 0.86 4.68
CA ILE A 288 -25.96 0.74 3.80
C ILE A 288 -25.47 0.82 2.36
N VAL A 289 -25.68 -0.25 1.59
CA VAL A 289 -25.10 -0.40 0.25
C VAL A 289 -26.19 -0.54 -0.81
N PHE A 290 -26.18 0.37 -1.76
CA PHE A 290 -27.04 0.34 -2.93
C PHE A 290 -26.28 -0.16 -4.15
N PRO A 291 -26.80 -1.13 -4.93
CA PRO A 291 -26.19 -1.55 -6.19
C PRO A 291 -26.31 -0.45 -7.23
N THR A 292 -25.24 -0.20 -7.97
CA THR A 292 -25.13 0.88 -8.96
C THR A 292 -24.47 0.42 -10.25
N VAL A 293 -24.01 1.34 -11.06
CA VAL A 293 -23.49 1.17 -12.40
C VAL A 293 -22.03 0.71 -12.42
N PRO A 294 -21.57 0.02 -13.48
CA PRO A 294 -20.18 -0.34 -13.68
C PRO A 294 -19.32 0.87 -14.07
N ASN A 295 -18.00 0.65 -14.06
CA ASN A 295 -17.01 1.62 -14.56
C ASN A 295 -17.37 2.14 -15.96
N TYR A 296 -17.12 3.42 -16.21
CA TYR A 296 -17.35 4.14 -17.47
C TYR A 296 -18.83 4.17 -17.93
N HIS A 297 -19.77 3.81 -17.08
CA HIS A 297 -21.17 4.11 -17.33
C HIS A 297 -21.40 5.62 -17.28
N LYS A 298 -22.35 6.13 -18.07
CA LYS A 298 -22.65 7.56 -18.14
C LYS A 298 -23.06 8.20 -16.80
N ASP A 299 -23.58 7.41 -15.87
CA ASP A 299 -24.04 7.86 -14.54
C ASP A 299 -22.93 7.76 -13.47
N GLU A 300 -21.76 7.15 -13.76
CA GLU A 300 -20.68 6.94 -12.79
C GLU A 300 -20.17 8.25 -12.19
N ALA A 301 -19.70 9.19 -13.03
CA ALA A 301 -19.14 10.46 -12.55
C ALA A 301 -20.16 11.28 -11.71
N SER A 302 -21.45 11.19 -12.04
CA SER A 302 -22.50 11.86 -11.26
C SER A 302 -22.71 11.20 -9.90
N LEU A 303 -22.59 9.87 -9.80
CA LEU A 303 -22.66 9.14 -8.52
C LEU A 303 -21.42 9.38 -7.66
N ASP A 304 -20.23 9.48 -8.24
CA ASP A 304 -18.99 9.82 -7.52
C ASP A 304 -19.08 11.22 -6.89
N ILE A 305 -19.58 12.19 -7.66
CA ILE A 305 -19.80 13.55 -7.17
C ILE A 305 -20.89 13.56 -6.09
N LEU A 306 -22.00 12.83 -6.29
CA LEU A 306 -23.05 12.67 -5.28
C LEU A 306 -22.50 12.15 -3.95
N ALA A 307 -21.69 11.08 -4.00
CA ALA A 307 -21.06 10.51 -2.81
C ALA A 307 -20.16 11.54 -2.10
N SER A 308 -19.38 12.30 -2.87
CA SER A 308 -18.51 13.36 -2.32
C SER A 308 -19.32 14.49 -1.68
N LEU A 309 -20.39 14.96 -2.32
CA LEU A 309 -21.30 16.00 -1.77
C LEU A 309 -21.94 15.59 -0.44
N MET A 310 -22.29 14.31 -0.31
CA MET A 310 -22.92 13.77 0.91
C MET A 310 -21.93 13.52 2.04
N GLY A 311 -20.76 12.94 1.74
CA GLY A 311 -19.88 12.32 2.74
C GLY A 311 -18.53 12.99 2.96
N LYS A 312 -18.07 13.89 2.08
CA LYS A 312 -16.72 14.41 2.13
C LYS A 312 -16.60 15.81 2.73
N GLY A 313 -15.62 15.99 3.60
CA GLY A 313 -15.35 17.27 4.27
C GLY A 313 -16.30 17.58 5.44
N LYS A 314 -15.92 18.61 6.22
CA LYS A 314 -16.64 18.95 7.45
C LYS A 314 -18.00 19.64 7.19
N LYS A 315 -18.25 20.12 5.96
CA LYS A 315 -19.56 20.69 5.56
C LYS A 315 -20.58 19.62 5.16
N SER A 316 -20.13 18.40 4.83
CA SER A 316 -21.02 17.33 4.36
C SER A 316 -22.09 16.99 5.39
N ILE A 317 -23.27 16.58 4.91
CA ILE A 317 -24.42 16.31 5.79
C ILE A 317 -24.16 15.13 6.74
N PHE A 318 -23.47 14.10 6.25
CA PHE A 318 -23.11 12.93 7.08
C PHE A 318 -22.09 13.30 8.17
N TYR A 319 -21.11 14.17 7.89
CA TYR A 319 -20.22 14.67 8.94
C TYR A 319 -21.01 15.44 10.02
N LYS A 320 -21.90 16.35 9.61
CA LYS A 320 -22.70 17.15 10.55
C LYS A 320 -23.61 16.30 11.44
N ASN A 321 -24.34 15.36 10.83
CA ASN A 321 -25.36 14.59 11.53
C ASN A 321 -24.80 13.47 12.40
N PHE A 322 -23.56 13.00 12.13
CA PHE A 322 -22.97 11.89 12.85
C PHE A 322 -21.70 12.27 13.62
N VAL A 323 -20.74 12.93 12.98
CA VAL A 323 -19.44 13.20 13.62
C VAL A 323 -19.49 14.46 14.47
N LYS A 324 -20.00 15.56 13.93
CA LYS A 324 -20.13 16.82 14.68
C LYS A 324 -21.15 16.72 15.81
N SER A 325 -22.23 15.96 15.63
CA SER A 325 -23.23 15.65 16.66
C SER A 325 -22.76 14.65 17.72
N GLU A 326 -21.52 14.15 17.63
CA GLU A 326 -20.93 13.18 18.55
C GLU A 326 -21.65 11.83 18.63
N LYS A 327 -22.39 11.41 17.58
CA LYS A 327 -22.99 10.06 17.46
C LYS A 327 -22.00 9.04 16.95
N ALA A 328 -21.05 9.45 16.09
CA ALA A 328 -20.08 8.57 15.44
C ALA A 328 -18.67 9.17 15.45
N ILE A 329 -17.67 8.31 15.35
CA ILE A 329 -16.28 8.71 15.13
C ILE A 329 -16.03 9.02 13.64
N GLN A 330 -16.78 8.35 12.76
CA GLN A 330 -16.66 8.49 11.31
C GLN A 330 -18.02 8.27 10.62
N ALA A 331 -18.26 9.07 9.60
CA ALA A 331 -19.35 8.86 8.65
C ALA A 331 -18.82 9.21 7.25
N SER A 332 -18.98 8.32 6.29
CA SER A 332 -18.46 8.47 4.93
C SER A 332 -19.45 7.93 3.90
N VAL A 333 -19.41 8.52 2.71
CA VAL A 333 -20.15 8.05 1.55
C VAL A 333 -19.16 7.84 0.42
N SER A 334 -19.27 6.72 -0.29
CA SER A 334 -18.37 6.38 -1.40
C SER A 334 -19.10 5.62 -2.51
N HIS A 335 -18.54 5.66 -3.72
CA HIS A 335 -19.11 5.01 -4.89
C HIS A 335 -18.03 4.21 -5.66
N PRO A 336 -17.56 3.06 -5.15
CA PRO A 336 -16.65 2.20 -5.90
C PRO A 336 -17.35 1.51 -7.06
N CYS A 337 -16.76 1.61 -8.26
CA CYS A 337 -17.20 0.90 -9.46
C CYS A 337 -16.19 -0.17 -9.86
N ARG A 338 -16.72 -1.27 -10.39
CA ARG A 338 -15.97 -2.38 -11.01
C ARG A 338 -16.47 -2.62 -12.43
N GLU A 339 -15.91 -3.58 -13.14
CA GLU A 339 -16.26 -3.85 -14.55
C GLU A 339 -17.75 -4.22 -14.74
N LEU A 340 -18.36 -4.96 -13.82
CA LEU A 340 -19.72 -5.51 -13.98
C LEU A 340 -20.79 -4.72 -13.22
N SER A 341 -20.45 -4.09 -12.13
CA SER A 341 -21.36 -3.38 -11.22
C SER A 341 -20.59 -2.39 -10.36
N GLY A 342 -21.29 -1.38 -9.84
CA GLY A 342 -20.81 -0.49 -8.79
C GLY A 342 -21.63 -0.61 -7.53
N GLU A 343 -21.18 0.03 -6.47
CA GLU A 343 -21.78 0.03 -5.14
C GLU A 343 -21.78 1.45 -4.60
N PHE A 344 -22.88 1.91 -4.02
CA PHE A 344 -22.95 3.18 -3.33
C PHE A 344 -23.07 2.90 -1.83
N HIS A 345 -22.01 3.20 -1.09
CA HIS A 345 -21.86 2.91 0.33
C HIS A 345 -22.17 4.14 1.18
N ILE A 346 -22.92 3.95 2.24
CA ILE A 346 -23.09 4.89 3.34
C ILE A 346 -22.62 4.18 4.60
N THR A 347 -21.41 4.49 5.05
CA THR A 347 -20.73 3.80 6.15
C THR A 347 -20.65 4.72 7.37
N VAL A 348 -21.18 4.26 8.51
CA VAL A 348 -21.13 4.99 9.77
C VAL A 348 -20.52 4.09 10.85
N LEU A 349 -19.47 4.62 11.50
CA LEU A 349 -18.78 3.97 12.62
C LEU A 349 -19.14 4.71 13.91
N THR A 350 -20.09 4.16 14.65
CA THR A 350 -20.72 4.81 15.79
C THR A 350 -20.00 4.53 17.12
N TYR A 351 -20.29 5.31 18.14
CA TYR A 351 -19.90 4.98 19.50
C TYR A 351 -20.83 3.91 20.06
N PRO A 352 -20.31 2.90 20.80
CA PRO A 352 -21.17 1.85 21.33
C PRO A 352 -22.07 2.37 22.46
N ASP A 353 -23.31 1.91 22.49
CA ASP A 353 -24.17 1.99 23.67
C ASP A 353 -24.41 0.57 24.21
N TRP A 354 -23.78 0.27 25.34
CA TRP A 354 -23.87 -1.05 25.98
C TRP A 354 -25.11 -1.22 26.85
N GLN A 355 -25.92 -0.17 27.06
CA GLN A 355 -27.14 -0.19 27.88
C GLN A 355 -28.38 -0.40 27.01
N GLU A 356 -28.30 -0.02 25.71
CA GLU A 356 -29.40 -0.21 24.77
C GLU A 356 -29.39 -1.63 24.18
N ASP A 357 -30.58 -2.19 23.95
CA ASP A 357 -30.72 -3.41 23.16
C ASP A 357 -30.09 -3.25 21.79
N GLN A 358 -29.26 -4.21 21.38
CA GLN A 358 -28.49 -4.08 20.15
C GLN A 358 -29.37 -3.98 18.89
N GLY A 359 -30.53 -4.63 18.89
CA GLY A 359 -31.49 -4.53 17.77
C GLY A 359 -32.06 -3.12 17.69
N VAL A 360 -32.47 -2.55 18.82
CA VAL A 360 -32.96 -1.16 18.90
C VAL A 360 -31.89 -0.19 18.49
N TYR A 361 -30.67 -0.36 19.00
CA TYR A 361 -29.52 0.48 18.68
C TYR A 361 -29.26 0.56 17.14
N PHE A 362 -29.12 -0.58 16.48
CA PHE A 362 -28.86 -0.61 15.05
C PHE A 362 -30.03 -0.09 14.19
N ASN A 363 -31.26 -0.31 14.63
CA ASN A 363 -32.43 0.27 13.98
C ASN A 363 -32.46 1.80 14.08
N ASN A 364 -32.04 2.36 15.24
CA ASN A 364 -31.93 3.81 15.43
C ASN A 364 -30.84 4.40 14.53
N ILE A 365 -29.70 3.73 14.37
CA ILE A 365 -28.63 4.17 13.45
C ILE A 365 -29.09 4.16 12.00
N GLU A 366 -29.77 3.09 11.58
CA GLU A 366 -30.34 3.02 10.23
C GLU A 366 -31.36 4.15 9.99
N ALA A 367 -32.25 4.39 10.94
CA ALA A 367 -33.23 5.46 10.87
C ALA A 367 -32.54 6.85 10.77
N ASP A 368 -31.49 7.10 11.53
CA ASP A 368 -30.71 8.34 11.45
C ASP A 368 -30.04 8.50 10.08
N ILE A 369 -29.52 7.42 9.47
CA ILE A 369 -28.95 7.44 8.11
C ILE A 369 -30.06 7.77 7.10
N ARG A 370 -31.20 7.10 7.16
CA ARG A 370 -32.31 7.35 6.23
C ARG A 370 -32.90 8.76 6.39
N ASN A 371 -33.03 9.25 7.61
CA ASN A 371 -33.44 10.64 7.88
C ASN A 371 -32.44 11.66 7.33
N THR A 372 -31.14 11.35 7.39
CA THR A 372 -30.09 12.18 6.78
C THR A 372 -30.23 12.25 5.25
N LEU A 373 -30.63 11.16 4.60
CA LEU A 373 -30.94 11.17 3.16
C LEU A 373 -32.16 12.03 2.84
N VAL A 374 -33.22 12.00 3.67
CA VAL A 374 -34.39 12.88 3.52
C VAL A 374 -33.99 14.34 3.71
N GLU A 375 -33.20 14.64 4.75
CA GLU A 375 -32.70 15.98 5.01
C GLU A 375 -31.82 16.50 3.86
N TRP A 376 -30.99 15.64 3.26
CA TRP A 376 -30.19 16.01 2.09
C TRP A 376 -31.08 16.35 0.88
N GLU A 377 -32.18 15.62 0.67
CA GLU A 377 -33.14 15.90 -0.39
C GLU A 377 -33.81 17.26 -0.20
N GLU A 378 -34.16 17.59 1.04
CA GLU A 378 -34.84 18.86 1.37
C GLU A 378 -33.90 20.07 1.28
N LYS A 379 -32.66 19.94 1.79
CA LYS A 379 -31.67 21.01 1.81
C LYS A 379 -30.94 21.18 0.49
N GLY A 380 -30.71 20.07 -0.22
CA GLY A 380 -29.98 20.05 -1.47
C GLY A 380 -28.51 20.46 -1.31
N PHE A 381 -27.95 20.95 -2.40
CA PHE A 381 -26.56 21.47 -2.48
C PHE A 381 -26.58 22.71 -3.41
N SER A 382 -25.59 23.58 -3.28
CA SER A 382 -25.42 24.75 -4.15
C SER A 382 -24.58 24.39 -5.40
N ASP A 383 -24.63 25.24 -6.43
CA ASP A 383 -23.75 25.09 -7.59
C ASP A 383 -22.27 25.27 -7.19
N GLU A 384 -22.02 26.11 -6.16
CA GLU A 384 -20.68 26.27 -5.59
C GLU A 384 -20.17 24.96 -4.94
N ASP A 385 -21.04 24.21 -4.23
CA ASP A 385 -20.68 22.89 -3.68
C ASP A 385 -20.33 21.89 -4.79
N LEU A 386 -21.06 21.94 -5.91
CA LEU A 386 -20.78 21.10 -7.08
C LEU A 386 -19.41 21.43 -7.69
N GLU A 387 -19.13 22.70 -7.95
CA GLU A 387 -17.85 23.12 -8.53
C GLU A 387 -16.66 22.84 -7.58
N MET A 388 -16.87 22.97 -6.28
CA MET A 388 -15.88 22.62 -5.26
C MET A 388 -15.49 21.13 -5.34
N VAL A 389 -16.47 20.23 -5.40
CA VAL A 389 -16.21 18.79 -5.52
C VAL A 389 -15.50 18.46 -6.84
N LYS A 390 -15.91 19.06 -7.94
CA LYS A 390 -15.24 18.90 -9.24
C LYS A 390 -13.77 19.33 -9.18
N THR A 391 -13.48 20.49 -8.59
CA THR A 391 -12.12 21.03 -8.43
C THR A 391 -11.25 20.07 -7.63
N GLU A 392 -11.77 19.51 -6.55
CA GLU A 392 -11.06 18.54 -5.73
C GLU A 392 -10.73 17.25 -6.49
N ILE A 393 -11.71 16.68 -7.21
CA ILE A 393 -11.51 15.47 -8.03
C ILE A 393 -10.43 15.72 -9.11
N ILE A 394 -10.48 16.86 -9.78
CA ILE A 394 -9.49 17.24 -10.80
C ILE A 394 -8.10 17.40 -10.19
N SER A 395 -7.98 18.07 -9.04
CA SER A 395 -6.70 18.22 -8.32
C SER A 395 -6.09 16.86 -7.95
N GLN A 396 -6.92 15.91 -7.48
CA GLN A 396 -6.48 14.56 -7.15
C GLN A 396 -6.07 13.76 -8.40
N SER A 397 -6.73 13.98 -9.54
CA SER A 397 -6.36 13.32 -10.80
C SER A 397 -4.93 13.71 -11.26
N ILE A 398 -4.47 14.91 -10.93
CA ILE A 398 -3.11 15.37 -11.26
C ILE A 398 -2.06 14.54 -10.52
N ASP A 399 -2.33 14.08 -9.29
CA ASP A 399 -1.41 13.27 -8.50
C ASP A 399 -1.09 11.92 -9.14
N MET A 400 -2.01 11.39 -9.94
CA MET A 400 -1.81 10.16 -10.70
C MET A 400 -0.69 10.25 -11.76
N LYS A 401 -0.19 11.46 -12.07
CA LYS A 401 0.93 11.68 -12.99
C LYS A 401 2.30 11.74 -12.31
N THR A 402 2.38 11.58 -10.99
CA THR A 402 3.62 11.80 -10.24
C THR A 402 4.63 10.66 -10.30
N SER A 403 4.22 9.45 -10.74
CA SER A 403 5.12 8.31 -10.87
C SER A 403 4.87 7.50 -12.14
N LEU A 404 5.89 6.81 -12.62
CA LEU A 404 5.80 5.88 -13.75
C LEU A 404 4.81 4.75 -13.46
N ALA A 405 4.80 4.23 -12.24
CA ALA A 405 3.87 3.20 -11.82
C ALA A 405 2.40 3.66 -11.92
N SER A 406 2.09 4.88 -11.46
CA SER A 406 0.74 5.44 -11.56
C SER A 406 0.34 5.71 -13.01
N LYS A 407 1.25 6.28 -13.81
CA LYS A 407 1.02 6.50 -15.25
C LYS A 407 0.76 5.18 -15.97
N SER A 408 1.56 4.13 -15.72
CA SER A 408 1.39 2.80 -16.31
C SER A 408 0.05 2.17 -15.93
N THR A 409 -0.34 2.28 -14.66
CA THR A 409 -1.64 1.80 -14.17
C THR A 409 -2.80 2.49 -14.89
N LEU A 410 -2.73 3.81 -15.08
CA LEU A 410 -3.78 4.57 -15.77
C LEU A 410 -3.92 4.17 -17.24
N ILE A 411 -2.82 4.19 -18.00
CA ILE A 411 -2.87 3.88 -19.44
C ILE A 411 -3.27 2.42 -19.67
N SER A 412 -2.82 1.49 -18.82
CA SER A 412 -3.27 0.11 -18.83
C SER A 412 -4.77 0.00 -18.51
N ARG A 413 -5.27 0.73 -17.47
CA ARG A 413 -6.69 0.75 -17.09
C ARG A 413 -7.58 1.26 -18.23
N TRP A 414 -7.20 2.32 -18.92
CA TRP A 414 -7.95 2.81 -20.07
C TRP A 414 -8.03 1.77 -21.18
N GLU A 415 -6.95 1.01 -21.39
CA GLU A 415 -6.94 -0.02 -22.41
C GLU A 415 -7.85 -1.20 -22.09
N TRP A 416 -7.74 -1.80 -20.88
CA TRP A 416 -8.50 -3.01 -20.58
C TRP A 416 -9.99 -2.74 -20.27
N LEU A 417 -10.35 -1.59 -19.66
CA LEU A 417 -11.74 -1.25 -19.35
C LEU A 417 -12.49 -0.62 -20.54
N SER A 418 -11.81 0.21 -21.34
CA SER A 418 -12.45 1.03 -22.34
C SER A 418 -11.91 0.83 -23.77
N GLU A 419 -11.01 -0.12 -23.99
CA GLU A 419 -10.31 -0.33 -25.27
C GLU A 419 -9.56 0.93 -25.74
N GLY A 420 -9.04 1.69 -24.79
CA GLY A 420 -8.30 2.92 -25.06
C GLY A 420 -9.14 4.12 -25.51
N LYS A 421 -10.46 4.10 -25.27
CA LYS A 421 -11.36 5.22 -25.60
C LYS A 421 -11.15 6.44 -24.68
N TYR A 422 -10.68 6.22 -23.46
CA TYR A 422 -10.42 7.27 -22.48
C TYR A 422 -8.93 7.61 -22.38
N ASN A 423 -8.66 8.82 -21.95
CA ASN A 423 -7.37 9.37 -21.58
C ASN A 423 -7.58 10.37 -20.41
N MET A 424 -6.52 11.00 -19.91
CA MET A 424 -6.63 11.94 -18.79
C MET A 424 -7.58 13.11 -19.07
N SER A 425 -7.51 13.70 -20.26
CA SER A 425 -8.36 14.83 -20.62
C SER A 425 -9.84 14.44 -20.65
N SER A 426 -10.18 13.31 -21.27
CA SER A 426 -11.56 12.82 -21.32
C SER A 426 -12.09 12.36 -19.97
N GLU A 427 -11.24 11.80 -19.10
CA GLU A 427 -11.60 11.50 -17.71
C GLU A 427 -11.99 12.78 -16.95
N ILE A 428 -11.16 13.80 -17.00
CA ILE A 428 -11.43 15.09 -16.36
C ILE A 428 -12.72 15.71 -16.92
N GLU A 429 -12.93 15.61 -18.23
CA GLU A 429 -14.11 16.17 -18.89
C GLU A 429 -15.41 15.48 -18.45
N ARG A 430 -15.39 14.18 -18.18
CA ARG A 430 -16.56 13.47 -17.63
C ARG A 430 -17.06 14.12 -16.34
N TYR A 431 -16.16 14.48 -15.42
CA TYR A 431 -16.51 15.12 -14.15
C TYR A 431 -16.90 16.59 -14.33
N LYS A 432 -16.19 17.35 -15.20
CA LYS A 432 -16.51 18.75 -15.49
C LYS A 432 -17.93 18.93 -16.03
N ASN A 433 -18.37 18.00 -16.88
CA ASN A 433 -19.66 18.10 -17.56
C ASN A 433 -20.87 17.66 -16.71
N VAL A 434 -20.65 17.14 -15.50
CA VAL A 434 -21.75 16.78 -14.60
C VAL A 434 -22.52 18.03 -14.19
N THR A 435 -23.83 17.97 -14.33
CA THR A 435 -24.74 19.06 -13.97
C THR A 435 -25.50 18.77 -12.67
N ARG A 436 -26.09 19.80 -12.07
CA ARG A 436 -27.01 19.66 -10.92
C ARG A 436 -28.14 18.67 -11.22
N SER A 437 -28.70 18.74 -12.42
CA SER A 437 -29.78 17.86 -12.85
C SER A 437 -29.34 16.41 -12.92
N ASP A 438 -28.06 16.14 -13.29
CA ASP A 438 -27.51 14.78 -13.31
C ASP A 438 -27.40 14.21 -11.89
N ILE A 439 -26.96 15.01 -10.93
CA ILE A 439 -26.87 14.59 -9.52
C ILE A 439 -28.24 14.22 -8.97
N LEU A 440 -29.26 15.07 -9.19
CA LEU A 440 -30.62 14.80 -8.75
C LEU A 440 -31.23 13.59 -9.46
N ARG A 441 -30.94 13.42 -10.73
CA ARG A 441 -31.40 12.28 -11.53
C ARG A 441 -30.81 10.96 -11.01
N VAL A 442 -29.49 10.89 -10.73
CA VAL A 442 -28.87 9.66 -10.23
C VAL A 442 -29.29 9.37 -8.79
N TYR A 443 -29.45 10.37 -7.93
CA TYR A 443 -30.02 10.20 -6.60
C TYR A 443 -31.40 9.54 -6.66
N ASN A 444 -32.33 10.09 -7.46
CA ASN A 444 -33.68 9.56 -7.62
C ASN A 444 -33.69 8.14 -8.22
N LYS A 445 -32.75 7.85 -9.11
CA LYS A 445 -32.68 6.57 -9.81
C LYS A 445 -32.09 5.46 -8.97
N TYR A 446 -31.05 5.73 -8.18
CA TYR A 446 -30.24 4.68 -7.54
C TYR A 446 -30.34 4.66 -6.01
N ILE A 447 -30.74 5.75 -5.35
CA ILE A 447 -30.71 5.89 -3.89
C ILE A 447 -32.13 6.08 -3.31
N LYS A 448 -32.84 7.10 -3.78
CA LYS A 448 -34.16 7.45 -3.23
C LYS A 448 -35.14 6.30 -3.33
N ASN A 449 -35.67 5.85 -2.19
CA ASN A 449 -36.65 4.76 -2.10
C ASN A 449 -36.16 3.45 -2.76
N ARG A 450 -34.85 3.25 -2.88
CA ARG A 450 -34.28 2.01 -3.39
C ARG A 450 -33.98 1.05 -2.27
N LYS A 451 -33.98 -0.24 -2.63
CA LYS A 451 -33.62 -1.32 -1.73
C LYS A 451 -32.11 -1.41 -1.59
N ALA A 452 -31.64 -1.76 -0.40
CA ALA A 452 -30.23 -1.81 -0.05
C ALA A 452 -29.90 -3.09 0.73
N VAL A 453 -28.61 -3.39 0.81
CA VAL A 453 -28.08 -4.29 1.82
C VAL A 453 -27.64 -3.46 3.03
N ILE A 454 -28.15 -3.79 4.20
CA ILE A 454 -27.78 -3.19 5.47
C ILE A 454 -26.84 -4.16 6.18
N ASN A 455 -25.54 -3.88 6.12
CA ASN A 455 -24.49 -4.71 6.71
C ASN A 455 -24.06 -4.12 8.06
N GLN A 456 -24.19 -4.92 9.14
CA GLN A 456 -23.93 -4.47 10.51
C GLN A 456 -22.83 -5.31 11.14
N VAL A 457 -21.74 -4.64 11.59
CA VAL A 457 -20.71 -5.32 12.39
C VAL A 457 -20.90 -4.93 13.85
N ARG A 458 -21.21 -5.94 14.65
CA ARG A 458 -21.54 -5.79 16.08
C ARG A 458 -20.31 -6.07 16.92
N PRO A 459 -20.00 -5.22 17.92
CA PRO A 459 -18.99 -5.54 18.91
C PRO A 459 -19.42 -6.77 19.74
N LYS A 460 -18.45 -7.60 20.13
CA LYS A 460 -18.70 -8.64 21.14
C LYS A 460 -19.14 -7.99 22.43
N SER A 461 -20.25 -8.48 22.98
CA SER A 461 -20.72 -8.00 24.29
C SER A 461 -19.68 -8.27 25.36
N PRO A 462 -19.34 -7.29 26.22
CA PRO A 462 -18.44 -7.53 27.35
C PRO A 462 -19.10 -8.41 28.43
N PHE A 463 -20.39 -8.72 28.30
CA PHE A 463 -21.19 -9.48 29.29
C PHE A 463 -21.53 -10.91 28.86
N THR A 464 -21.17 -11.32 27.64
CA THR A 464 -21.43 -12.66 27.10
C THR A 464 -20.13 -13.32 26.65
N ASN A 465 -19.98 -14.63 26.94
CA ASN A 465 -18.86 -15.45 26.46
C ASN A 465 -19.20 -16.03 25.07
N GLU A 466 -19.53 -15.19 24.11
CA GLU A 466 -19.74 -15.63 22.73
C GLU A 466 -18.39 -15.94 22.06
N SER A 467 -18.14 -17.20 21.80
CA SER A 467 -17.00 -17.69 21.05
C SER A 467 -17.38 -17.87 19.58
N ASP A 468 -17.57 -16.79 18.85
CA ASP A 468 -17.77 -16.92 17.40
C ASP A 468 -16.44 -16.82 16.69
N SER A 469 -15.89 -17.97 16.34
CA SER A 469 -14.91 -18.04 15.25
C SER A 469 -15.67 -17.89 13.94
N ILE A 470 -15.59 -16.72 13.31
CA ILE A 470 -16.08 -16.53 11.95
C ILE A 470 -15.23 -17.41 11.05
N ILE A 471 -15.83 -18.51 10.59
CA ILE A 471 -15.20 -19.36 9.58
C ILE A 471 -15.70 -18.86 8.23
N SER A 472 -14.78 -18.39 7.39
CA SER A 472 -15.07 -18.05 6.00
C SER A 472 -15.39 -19.34 5.23
N LYS A 473 -16.68 -19.66 5.13
CA LYS A 473 -17.19 -20.80 4.38
C LYS A 473 -17.96 -20.33 3.16
N ASN A 474 -17.82 -21.08 2.07
CA ASN A 474 -18.60 -20.85 0.87
C ASN A 474 -20.07 -21.28 1.08
N PRO A 475 -21.04 -20.35 1.14
CA PRO A 475 -22.44 -20.69 1.28
C PRO A 475 -22.99 -21.44 0.06
N ASN A 476 -22.27 -21.37 -1.07
CA ASN A 476 -22.63 -21.96 -2.36
C ASN A 476 -21.75 -23.16 -2.72
N ALA A 477 -21.02 -23.75 -1.76
CA ALA A 477 -20.13 -24.89 -1.98
C ALA A 477 -20.85 -26.12 -2.63
N ASN A 478 -22.13 -26.25 -2.40
CA ASN A 478 -22.96 -27.35 -2.95
C ASN A 478 -23.50 -27.05 -4.36
N LEU A 479 -23.27 -25.87 -4.91
CA LEU A 479 -23.56 -25.59 -6.30
C LEU A 479 -22.57 -26.36 -7.17
N ILE A 480 -22.88 -27.64 -7.46
CA ILE A 480 -22.09 -28.47 -8.37
C ILE A 480 -22.15 -27.81 -9.74
N LEU A 481 -21.07 -27.19 -10.11
CA LEU A 481 -20.94 -26.65 -11.46
C LEU A 481 -20.84 -27.80 -12.45
N LYS A 482 -21.69 -27.74 -13.46
CA LYS A 482 -21.52 -28.56 -14.65
C LYS A 482 -20.12 -28.28 -15.20
N ASN A 483 -19.44 -29.34 -15.68
CA ASN A 483 -18.16 -29.18 -16.37
C ASN A 483 -18.25 -28.02 -17.36
N ASP A 484 -17.48 -26.97 -17.12
CA ASP A 484 -17.46 -25.84 -18.01
C ASP A 484 -16.76 -26.27 -19.31
N PRO A 485 -17.46 -26.24 -20.45
CA PRO A 485 -16.86 -26.66 -21.72
C PRO A 485 -15.68 -25.81 -22.14
N GLU A 486 -15.52 -24.59 -21.57
CA GLU A 486 -14.37 -23.73 -21.82
C GLU A 486 -13.05 -24.26 -21.24
N TYR A 487 -13.12 -25.18 -20.27
CA TYR A 487 -11.95 -25.88 -19.72
C TYR A 487 -11.66 -27.24 -20.38
N ASN A 488 -12.46 -27.64 -21.37
CA ASN A 488 -12.22 -28.88 -22.09
C ASN A 488 -11.15 -28.69 -23.18
N ASN A 489 -10.28 -29.71 -23.32
CA ASN A 489 -9.24 -29.74 -24.37
C ASN A 489 -8.25 -28.54 -24.34
N LEU A 490 -7.90 -28.08 -23.16
CA LEU A 490 -6.85 -27.09 -22.99
C LEU A 490 -5.50 -27.78 -23.15
N ILE A 491 -4.68 -27.30 -24.08
CA ILE A 491 -3.35 -27.85 -24.37
C ILE A 491 -2.31 -26.78 -24.02
N TYR A 492 -1.32 -27.18 -23.26
CA TYR A 492 -0.15 -26.37 -23.03
C TYR A 492 0.77 -26.41 -24.24
N ASN A 493 0.74 -25.37 -25.04
CA ASN A 493 1.66 -25.16 -26.15
C ASN A 493 2.80 -24.25 -25.69
N LYS A 494 4.00 -24.81 -25.67
CA LYS A 494 5.20 -24.08 -25.25
C LYS A 494 5.79 -23.30 -26.41
N ALA A 495 6.33 -22.12 -26.15
CA ALA A 495 7.13 -21.40 -27.12
C ALA A 495 8.42 -22.18 -27.45
N ASN A 496 8.80 -22.23 -28.72
CA ASN A 496 9.89 -23.06 -29.22
C ASN A 496 10.71 -22.38 -30.32
N SER A 497 10.80 -21.05 -30.35
CA SER A 497 11.68 -20.35 -31.30
C SER A 497 13.14 -20.73 -31.05
N GLU A 498 14.00 -20.45 -32.03
CA GLU A 498 15.43 -20.67 -31.89
C GLU A 498 15.99 -20.04 -30.62
N PHE A 499 15.57 -18.79 -30.32
CA PHE A 499 15.93 -18.13 -29.07
C PHE A 499 15.42 -18.86 -27.81
N ASP A 500 14.21 -19.38 -27.80
CA ASP A 500 13.64 -20.10 -26.66
C ASP A 500 14.42 -21.38 -26.34
N VAL A 501 14.86 -22.08 -27.39
CA VAL A 501 15.60 -23.35 -27.24
C VAL A 501 17.06 -23.13 -26.85
N CYS A 502 17.74 -22.17 -27.45
CA CYS A 502 19.20 -22.02 -27.22
C CYS A 502 19.56 -21.12 -26.06
N CYS A 503 18.74 -20.11 -25.80
CA CYS A 503 19.32 -18.91 -25.18
C CYS A 503 18.46 -18.32 -24.06
N ARG A 504 17.19 -18.66 -23.94
CA ARG A 504 16.26 -18.13 -22.92
C ARG A 504 16.68 -18.46 -21.49
N SER A 505 17.34 -19.60 -21.26
CA SER A 505 17.85 -20.00 -19.94
C SER A 505 18.98 -19.11 -19.40
N VAL A 506 19.52 -18.21 -20.23
CA VAL A 506 20.58 -17.29 -19.81
C VAL A 506 19.99 -15.94 -19.40
N GLN A 507 20.14 -15.59 -18.12
CA GLN A 507 19.74 -14.29 -17.63
C GLN A 507 20.43 -13.14 -18.39
N PRO A 508 19.67 -12.15 -18.92
CA PRO A 508 20.26 -10.99 -19.57
C PRO A 508 21.13 -10.18 -18.62
N LYS A 509 22.30 -9.75 -19.14
CA LYS A 509 23.18 -8.85 -18.38
C LYS A 509 22.69 -7.41 -18.50
N PRO A 510 22.80 -6.62 -17.41
CA PRO A 510 22.45 -5.20 -17.46
C PRO A 510 23.38 -4.45 -18.44
N THR A 511 22.83 -3.44 -19.08
CA THR A 511 23.60 -2.49 -19.88
C THR A 511 24.32 -1.48 -18.97
N ILE A 512 24.96 -0.45 -19.53
CA ILE A 512 25.66 0.57 -18.76
C ILE A 512 24.66 1.35 -17.88
N SER A 513 24.94 1.41 -16.58
CA SER A 513 24.14 2.17 -15.63
C SER A 513 24.24 3.68 -15.88
N LYS A 514 23.10 4.37 -15.85
CA LYS A 514 23.06 5.84 -15.85
C LYS A 514 23.16 6.38 -14.43
N THR A 515 23.80 7.54 -14.27
CA THR A 515 23.92 8.21 -12.97
C THR A 515 22.54 8.71 -12.50
N PRO A 516 22.12 8.42 -11.27
CA PRO A 516 20.88 8.96 -10.69
C PRO A 516 20.89 10.49 -10.66
N LYS A 517 19.75 11.10 -10.96
CA LYS A 517 19.59 12.57 -10.90
C LYS A 517 19.24 12.98 -9.47
N ILE A 518 20.25 13.29 -8.66
CA ILE A 518 20.02 13.79 -7.29
C ILE A 518 19.35 15.17 -7.38
N PRO A 519 18.23 15.41 -6.66
CA PRO A 519 17.54 16.69 -6.66
C PRO A 519 18.48 17.83 -6.24
N GLN A 520 18.53 18.88 -7.03
CA GLN A 520 19.18 20.12 -6.62
C GLN A 520 18.32 20.80 -5.56
N PHE A 521 18.97 21.39 -4.56
CA PHE A 521 18.26 22.04 -3.48
C PHE A 521 19.01 23.27 -2.98
N TYR A 522 18.27 24.15 -2.30
CA TYR A 522 18.76 25.37 -1.67
C TYR A 522 18.39 25.34 -0.18
N LYS A 523 19.39 25.53 0.69
CA LYS A 523 19.16 25.73 2.13
C LYS A 523 19.10 27.23 2.43
N GLU A 524 18.14 27.62 3.26
CA GLU A 524 18.03 28.98 3.78
C GLU A 524 17.57 28.91 5.25
N ASN A 525 18.24 29.65 6.12
CA ASN A 525 17.83 29.75 7.51
C ASN A 525 17.26 31.15 7.74
N PHE A 526 16.05 31.23 8.29
CA PHE A 526 15.48 32.52 8.67
C PHE A 526 16.10 33.01 9.99
N GLU A 527 16.19 34.35 10.18
CA GLU A 527 16.76 34.97 11.38
C GLU A 527 16.10 34.51 12.68
N ASN A 528 14.82 34.13 12.64
CA ASN A 528 14.10 33.59 13.78
C ASN A 528 14.43 32.11 14.11
N GLY A 529 15.35 31.48 13.37
CA GLY A 529 15.83 30.13 13.62
C GLY A 529 15.13 29.03 12.81
N LEU A 530 14.13 29.35 11.97
CA LEU A 530 13.50 28.36 11.09
C LEU A 530 14.48 27.93 9.99
N LYS A 531 14.75 26.64 9.93
CA LYS A 531 15.56 26.03 8.87
C LYS A 531 14.69 25.67 7.68
N THR A 532 15.10 26.02 6.47
CA THR A 532 14.34 25.67 5.26
C THR A 532 15.22 25.01 4.21
N ILE A 533 14.62 24.14 3.41
CA ILE A 533 15.22 23.51 2.25
C ILE A 533 14.20 23.44 1.11
N PHE A 534 14.60 23.87 -0.08
CA PHE A 534 13.74 23.93 -1.24
C PHE A 534 14.36 23.19 -2.43
N SER A 535 13.53 22.46 -3.17
CA SER A 535 13.88 21.87 -4.47
C SER A 535 12.78 22.13 -5.49
N GLU A 536 13.13 22.69 -6.63
CA GLU A 536 12.23 22.86 -7.77
C GLU A 536 11.91 21.48 -8.40
N SER A 537 10.65 21.20 -8.69
CA SER A 537 10.20 19.98 -9.36
C SER A 537 9.01 20.30 -10.27
N ASN A 538 9.18 20.11 -11.58
CA ASN A 538 8.24 20.56 -12.61
C ASN A 538 7.35 19.43 -13.17
N GLU A 539 7.31 18.26 -12.54
CA GLU A 539 6.59 17.08 -13.00
C GLU A 539 5.07 17.28 -13.02
N VAL A 540 4.57 17.95 -11.99
CA VAL A 540 3.15 18.31 -11.86
C VAL A 540 3.02 19.76 -11.39
N PRO A 541 1.94 20.49 -11.76
CA PRO A 541 1.73 21.88 -11.36
C PRO A 541 1.28 22.02 -9.90
N LYS A 542 2.03 21.41 -8.98
CA LYS A 542 1.76 21.40 -7.54
C LYS A 542 2.97 21.81 -6.72
N VAL A 543 2.69 22.28 -5.49
CA VAL A 543 3.70 22.58 -4.45
C VAL A 543 3.36 21.79 -3.20
N TYR A 544 4.37 21.14 -2.66
CA TYR A 544 4.32 20.31 -1.45
C TYR A 544 5.24 20.91 -0.38
N LEU A 545 4.70 21.18 0.80
CA LEU A 545 5.46 21.68 1.94
C LEU A 545 5.25 20.77 3.15
N ARG A 546 6.31 20.57 3.90
CA ARG A 546 6.29 19.83 5.18
C ARG A 546 6.99 20.67 6.23
N LEU A 547 6.21 21.33 7.09
CA LEU A 547 6.73 22.05 8.26
C LEU A 547 6.72 21.08 9.44
N LYS A 548 7.91 20.64 9.83
CA LYS A 548 8.15 19.72 10.93
C LYS A 548 8.55 20.52 12.16
N ILE A 549 7.83 20.33 13.25
CA ILE A 549 8.09 20.95 14.56
C ILE A 549 8.58 19.84 15.48
N ASN A 550 9.85 19.91 15.90
CA ASN A 550 10.46 18.92 16.76
C ASN A 550 10.01 19.10 18.22
N GLY A 551 9.98 18.00 18.95
CA GLY A 551 9.55 17.96 20.34
C GLY A 551 8.43 16.95 20.56
N GLY A 552 7.24 17.14 19.96
CA GLY A 552 6.14 16.21 20.04
C GLY A 552 5.97 15.61 21.44
N SER A 553 5.97 14.26 21.53
CA SER A 553 5.86 13.55 22.83
C SER A 553 7.02 13.79 23.79
N LEU A 554 8.19 14.28 23.30
CA LEU A 554 9.34 14.61 24.17
C LEU A 554 9.08 15.80 25.10
N LEU A 555 8.13 16.66 24.73
CA LEU A 555 7.72 17.84 25.51
C LEU A 555 6.45 17.58 26.35
N GLU A 556 5.98 16.34 26.39
CA GLU A 556 4.87 15.91 27.27
C GLU A 556 5.39 15.54 28.66
N ASN A 557 4.46 15.11 29.51
CA ASN A 557 4.76 14.36 30.72
C ASN A 557 3.91 13.07 30.75
N GLU A 558 4.37 12.07 31.47
CA GLU A 558 3.72 10.74 31.53
C GLU A 558 2.24 10.84 31.88
N LYS A 559 1.86 11.75 32.81
CA LYS A 559 0.47 11.90 33.28
C LYS A 559 -0.47 12.45 32.21
N LYS A 560 0.06 13.05 31.15
CA LYS A 560 -0.67 13.67 30.03
C LYS A 560 -0.15 13.17 28.67
N ALA A 561 0.35 11.94 28.61
CA ALA A 561 0.77 11.33 27.37
C ALA A 561 -0.39 11.35 26.34
N GLY A 562 -0.11 11.81 25.12
CA GLY A 562 -1.08 12.09 24.06
C GLY A 562 -1.43 13.58 23.88
N LEU A 563 -0.83 14.48 24.68
CA LEU A 563 -1.10 15.92 24.61
C LEU A 563 -0.66 16.52 23.25
N ALA A 564 0.49 16.11 22.72
CA ALA A 564 0.98 16.57 21.42
C ALA A 564 0.00 16.18 20.29
N GLY A 565 -0.48 14.92 20.32
CA GLY A 565 -1.48 14.42 19.36
C GLY A 565 -2.79 15.19 19.42
N LEU A 566 -3.33 15.41 20.63
CA LEU A 566 -4.55 16.21 20.80
C LEU A 566 -4.35 17.66 20.35
N THR A 567 -3.17 18.25 20.61
CA THR A 567 -2.88 19.62 20.16
C THR A 567 -2.86 19.72 18.64
N ALA A 568 -2.18 18.79 17.97
CA ALA A 568 -2.16 18.73 16.50
C ALA A 568 -3.57 18.56 15.90
N GLN A 569 -4.42 17.72 16.51
CA GLN A 569 -5.81 17.58 16.09
C GLN A 569 -6.61 18.89 16.28
N MET A 570 -6.42 19.56 17.39
CA MET A 570 -7.07 20.86 17.65
C MET A 570 -6.60 21.96 16.69
N MET A 571 -5.37 21.89 16.16
CA MET A 571 -4.89 22.77 15.08
C MET A 571 -5.64 22.55 13.75
N ASN A 572 -6.32 21.42 13.58
CA ASN A 572 -7.15 21.14 12.40
C ASN A 572 -8.59 21.62 12.55
N GLU A 573 -8.96 22.14 13.71
CA GLU A 573 -10.27 22.70 13.98
C GLU A 573 -10.34 24.20 13.63
N SER A 574 -11.24 24.93 14.29
CA SER A 574 -11.51 26.34 14.00
C SER A 574 -10.31 27.25 14.31
N THR A 575 -10.23 28.34 13.58
CA THR A 575 -9.37 29.50 13.87
C THR A 575 -10.18 30.61 14.52
N LEU A 576 -9.52 31.71 14.87
CA LEU A 576 -10.21 32.87 15.45
C LEU A 576 -11.17 33.55 14.45
N ASN A 577 -10.92 33.41 13.15
CA ASN A 577 -11.70 34.08 12.11
C ASN A 577 -12.69 33.16 11.42
N ASN A 578 -12.36 31.85 11.33
CA ASN A 578 -13.13 30.91 10.52
C ASN A 578 -13.46 29.62 11.30
N SER A 579 -14.66 29.10 11.10
CA SER A 579 -15.03 27.79 11.60
C SER A 579 -14.27 26.67 10.90
N SER A 580 -14.21 25.49 11.51
CA SER A 580 -13.55 24.32 10.88
C SER A 580 -14.24 23.90 9.59
N GLU A 581 -15.55 24.16 9.46
CA GLU A 581 -16.35 23.93 8.27
C GLU A 581 -15.98 24.90 7.15
N ASP A 582 -15.87 26.20 7.46
CA ASP A 582 -15.49 27.22 6.47
C ASP A 582 -14.08 26.95 5.93
N ILE A 583 -13.13 26.63 6.81
CA ILE A 583 -11.77 26.24 6.41
C ILE A 583 -11.80 25.00 5.50
N SER A 584 -12.62 23.99 5.83
CA SER A 584 -12.77 22.80 5.00
C SER A 584 -13.28 23.14 3.61
N VAL A 585 -14.28 24.02 3.52
CA VAL A 585 -14.84 24.49 2.24
C VAL A 585 -13.79 25.24 1.41
N GLU A 586 -13.10 26.20 2.03
CA GLU A 586 -12.08 26.98 1.31
C GLU A 586 -10.94 26.09 0.79
N LEU A 587 -10.46 25.12 1.58
CA LEU A 587 -9.47 24.15 1.13
C LEU A 587 -9.97 23.29 -0.04
N GLN A 588 -11.22 22.85 0.00
CA GLN A 588 -11.82 22.08 -1.09
C GLN A 588 -11.96 22.90 -2.38
N LYS A 589 -12.41 24.18 -2.28
CA LYS A 589 -12.45 25.11 -3.43
C LYS A 589 -11.08 25.33 -4.08
N LEU A 590 -10.03 25.29 -3.28
CA LEU A 590 -8.65 25.42 -3.76
C LEU A 590 -8.06 24.10 -4.27
N GLY A 591 -8.73 22.98 -4.05
CA GLY A 591 -8.15 21.65 -4.27
C GLY A 591 -6.89 21.42 -3.44
N SER A 592 -6.83 21.98 -2.23
CA SER A 592 -5.64 22.03 -1.37
C SER A 592 -5.84 21.22 -0.10
N THR A 593 -4.72 20.75 0.46
CA THR A 593 -4.67 20.05 1.74
C THR A 593 -3.81 20.83 2.73
N VAL A 594 -4.31 21.08 3.93
CA VAL A 594 -3.57 21.67 5.06
C VAL A 594 -3.93 20.90 6.32
N ASN A 595 -3.01 20.08 6.84
CA ASN A 595 -3.30 19.18 7.94
C ASN A 595 -2.13 19.07 8.93
N PHE A 596 -2.40 19.21 10.23
CA PHE A 596 -1.47 18.94 11.32
C PHE A 596 -1.61 17.48 11.78
N SER A 597 -0.48 16.81 11.93
CA SER A 597 -0.40 15.48 12.53
C SER A 597 0.78 15.42 13.49
N SER A 598 0.63 14.76 14.63
CA SER A 598 1.73 14.54 15.56
C SER A 598 1.99 13.06 15.73
N GLU A 599 3.22 12.66 15.47
CA GLU A 599 3.67 11.28 15.58
C GLU A 599 5.02 11.24 16.31
N GLY A 600 5.07 10.50 17.43
CA GLY A 600 6.28 10.37 18.24
C GLY A 600 6.86 11.73 18.61
N GLN A 601 8.07 11.98 18.17
CA GLN A 601 8.87 13.16 18.55
C GLN A 601 8.56 14.43 17.74
N THR A 602 7.60 14.40 16.81
CA THR A 602 7.37 15.51 15.90
C THR A 602 5.91 15.82 15.68
N THR A 603 5.59 17.09 15.48
CA THR A 603 4.33 17.51 14.86
C THR A 603 4.65 18.03 13.46
N THR A 604 3.92 17.56 12.46
CA THR A 604 4.13 17.96 11.06
C THR A 604 2.89 18.63 10.51
N LEU A 605 3.06 19.78 9.90
CA LEU A 605 2.05 20.42 9.06
C LEU A 605 2.29 20.03 7.61
N TYR A 606 1.35 19.33 7.05
CA TYR A 606 1.31 18.90 5.65
C TYR A 606 0.55 19.94 4.83
N ILE A 607 1.18 20.43 3.77
CA ILE A 607 0.57 21.38 2.85
C ILE A 607 0.77 20.86 1.43
N GLU A 608 -0.31 20.82 0.66
CA GLU A 608 -0.30 20.45 -0.73
C GLU A 608 -1.31 21.31 -1.48
N CYS A 609 -0.89 21.91 -2.60
CA CYS A 609 -1.76 22.76 -3.40
C CYS A 609 -1.30 22.84 -4.85
N LEU A 610 -2.21 23.19 -5.74
CA LEU A 610 -1.87 23.63 -7.10
C LEU A 610 -0.98 24.88 -7.03
N THR A 611 -0.01 25.01 -7.93
CA THR A 611 0.93 26.16 -7.96
C THR A 611 0.20 27.50 -8.09
N GLU A 612 -0.91 27.54 -8.82
CA GLU A 612 -1.74 28.74 -8.97
C GLU A 612 -2.54 29.09 -7.71
N LYS A 613 -2.78 28.09 -6.83
CA LYS A 613 -3.52 28.24 -5.57
C LYS A 613 -2.60 28.42 -4.36
N LEU A 614 -1.28 28.57 -4.57
CA LEU A 614 -0.29 28.66 -3.48
C LEU A 614 -0.60 29.79 -2.49
N THR A 615 -0.77 31.00 -2.98
CA THR A 615 -1.01 32.19 -2.13
C THR A 615 -2.26 32.06 -1.25
N PRO A 616 -3.46 31.75 -1.78
CA PRO A 616 -4.64 31.57 -0.93
C PRO A 616 -4.51 30.40 0.04
N THR A 617 -3.83 29.31 -0.35
CA THR A 617 -3.57 28.17 0.57
C THR A 617 -2.67 28.59 1.72
N LEU A 618 -1.59 29.36 1.46
CA LEU A 618 -0.69 29.85 2.50
C LEU A 618 -1.34 30.86 3.45
N ASN A 619 -2.37 31.58 3.00
CA ASN A 619 -3.17 32.43 3.91
C ASN A 619 -3.95 31.58 4.94
N ILE A 620 -4.50 30.44 4.55
CA ILE A 620 -5.11 29.47 5.48
C ILE A 620 -4.06 28.88 6.41
N VAL A 621 -2.88 28.52 5.89
CA VAL A 621 -1.74 28.05 6.72
C VAL A 621 -1.36 29.06 7.78
N LYS A 622 -1.22 30.34 7.39
CA LYS A 622 -0.91 31.44 8.31
C LYS A 622 -1.96 31.56 9.42
N GLU A 623 -3.21 31.48 9.06
CA GLU A 623 -4.31 31.58 10.03
C GLU A 623 -4.32 30.38 10.99
N LYS A 624 -4.22 29.15 10.47
CA LYS A 624 -4.15 27.95 11.31
C LYS A 624 -2.93 27.92 12.22
N LEU A 625 -1.77 28.37 11.73
CA LEU A 625 -0.54 28.35 12.50
C LEU A 625 -0.51 29.40 13.61
N PHE A 626 -1.05 30.62 13.38
CA PHE A 626 -0.92 31.74 14.30
C PHE A 626 -2.19 32.11 15.06
N MET A 627 -3.36 31.69 14.60
CA MET A 627 -4.64 32.08 15.16
C MET A 627 -5.60 30.91 15.42
N PRO A 628 -5.13 29.76 15.98
CA PRO A 628 -6.03 28.68 16.34
C PRO A 628 -7.01 29.12 17.45
N ALA A 629 -8.28 28.81 17.31
CA ALA A 629 -9.31 29.24 18.29
C ALA A 629 -9.25 28.43 19.59
N PHE A 630 -8.94 27.17 19.54
CA PHE A 630 -8.98 26.25 20.67
C PHE A 630 -10.25 26.37 21.50
N ASN A 631 -11.41 26.19 20.85
CA ASN A 631 -12.69 26.30 21.51
C ASN A 631 -13.04 25.02 22.33
N GLN A 632 -14.02 25.17 23.25
CA GLN A 632 -14.36 24.13 24.19
C GLN A 632 -15.14 22.96 23.56
N ASP A 633 -15.96 23.22 22.55
CA ASP A 633 -16.81 22.19 21.95
C ASP A 633 -15.99 21.29 21.02
N ASP A 634 -15.11 21.87 20.20
CA ASP A 634 -14.13 21.09 19.42
C ASP A 634 -13.25 20.24 20.35
N PHE A 635 -12.78 20.80 21.47
CA PHE A 635 -11.96 20.06 22.42
C PHE A 635 -12.72 18.87 23.05
N LYS A 636 -14.00 19.03 23.41
CA LYS A 636 -14.81 17.92 23.95
C LYS A 636 -14.94 16.81 22.91
N ARG A 637 -15.30 17.15 21.68
CA ARG A 637 -15.49 16.23 20.58
C ARG A 637 -14.18 15.49 20.24
N VAL A 638 -13.07 16.21 20.04
CA VAL A 638 -11.75 15.62 19.75
C VAL A 638 -11.30 14.71 20.89
N LYS A 639 -11.49 15.13 22.14
CA LYS A 639 -11.12 14.32 23.31
C LYS A 639 -11.97 13.05 23.43
N LYS A 640 -13.28 13.12 23.19
CA LYS A 640 -14.18 11.96 23.16
C LYS A 640 -13.74 10.97 22.06
N SER A 641 -13.54 11.46 20.85
CA SER A 641 -13.06 10.65 19.72
C SER A 641 -11.75 9.92 20.05
N ASN A 642 -10.79 10.59 20.71
CA ASN A 642 -9.54 9.94 21.15
C ASN A 642 -9.74 8.88 22.22
N LEU A 643 -10.66 9.08 23.17
CA LEU A 643 -10.96 8.09 24.21
C LEU A 643 -11.57 6.83 23.60
N GLU A 644 -12.53 6.98 22.71
CA GLU A 644 -13.20 5.86 22.03
C GLU A 644 -12.26 5.17 21.02
N GLY A 645 -11.51 5.96 20.25
CA GLY A 645 -10.47 5.47 19.36
C GLY A 645 -9.41 4.64 20.09
N LEU A 646 -9.02 5.03 21.31
CA LEU A 646 -8.08 4.26 22.13
C LEU A 646 -8.63 2.87 22.50
N GLU A 647 -9.91 2.78 22.87
CA GLU A 647 -10.53 1.48 23.18
C GLU A 647 -10.59 0.58 21.93
N SER A 648 -10.83 1.17 20.76
CA SER A 648 -10.72 0.46 19.47
C SER A 648 -9.29 -0.02 19.20
N MET A 649 -8.27 0.83 19.41
CA MET A 649 -6.86 0.48 19.19
C MET A 649 -6.40 -0.69 20.07
N LYS A 650 -6.95 -0.86 21.29
CA LYS A 650 -6.64 -2.01 22.17
C LYS A 650 -7.08 -3.36 21.60
N LYS A 651 -7.95 -3.36 20.59
CA LYS A 651 -8.30 -4.58 19.84
C LYS A 651 -7.29 -4.93 18.73
N ASN A 652 -6.32 -4.05 18.43
CA ASN A 652 -5.33 -4.22 17.39
C ASN A 652 -4.03 -4.82 17.96
N ALA A 653 -3.62 -6.01 17.48
CA ALA A 653 -2.43 -6.71 17.95
C ALA A 653 -1.14 -5.91 17.73
N GLN A 654 -1.02 -5.20 16.61
CA GLN A 654 0.15 -4.38 16.28
C GLN A 654 0.31 -3.21 17.28
N TYR A 655 -0.79 -2.52 17.61
CA TYR A 655 -0.79 -1.46 18.61
C TYR A 655 -0.36 -1.98 19.99
N LEU A 656 -0.89 -3.13 20.42
CA LEU A 656 -0.53 -3.75 21.69
C LEU A 656 0.96 -4.13 21.73
N ALA A 657 1.46 -4.75 20.65
CA ALA A 657 2.86 -5.16 20.56
C ALA A 657 3.83 -3.96 20.61
N GLN A 658 3.55 -2.92 19.81
CA GLN A 658 4.42 -1.73 19.75
C GLN A 658 4.45 -0.97 21.08
N ASN A 659 3.30 -0.77 21.71
CA ASN A 659 3.23 -0.10 23.01
C ASN A 659 3.93 -0.90 24.11
N SER A 660 3.79 -2.24 24.11
CA SER A 660 4.51 -3.11 25.02
C SER A 660 6.02 -3.03 24.82
N MET A 661 6.47 -3.11 23.56
CA MET A 661 7.89 -3.01 23.21
C MET A 661 8.48 -1.66 23.66
N SER A 662 7.80 -0.56 23.34
CA SER A 662 8.25 0.79 23.75
C SER A 662 8.37 0.90 25.28
N LYS A 663 7.37 0.41 26.03
CA LYS A 663 7.42 0.43 27.50
C LYS A 663 8.54 -0.42 28.06
N VAL A 664 8.79 -1.60 27.49
CA VAL A 664 9.85 -2.52 27.93
C VAL A 664 11.23 -1.94 27.67
N LEU A 665 11.48 -1.41 26.49
CA LEU A 665 12.81 -0.92 26.08
C LEU A 665 13.15 0.44 26.65
N TYR A 666 12.16 1.36 26.73
CA TYR A 666 12.41 2.75 27.06
C TYR A 666 11.86 3.19 28.43
N GLY A 667 11.09 2.32 29.10
CA GLY A 667 10.66 2.48 30.50
C GLY A 667 9.88 3.76 30.76
N ASN A 668 10.36 4.56 31.71
CA ASN A 668 9.74 5.82 32.10
C ASN A 668 10.26 7.04 31.33
N SER A 669 10.93 6.84 30.22
CA SER A 669 11.28 7.92 29.30
C SER A 669 10.09 8.31 28.39
N PRO A 670 10.12 9.49 27.74
CA PRO A 670 9.07 9.89 26.80
C PRO A 670 8.79 8.88 25.70
N MET A 671 9.79 8.11 25.27
CA MET A 671 9.65 7.05 24.27
C MET A 671 8.89 5.81 24.78
N GLY A 672 8.88 5.61 26.10
CA GLY A 672 8.13 4.52 26.75
C GLY A 672 6.77 4.93 27.30
N TRP A 673 6.42 6.23 27.24
CA TRP A 673 5.09 6.69 27.65
C TRP A 673 4.05 6.38 26.58
N ASN A 674 3.02 5.68 26.98
CA ASN A 674 1.92 5.35 26.08
C ASN A 674 0.67 6.14 26.48
N MET A 675 0.02 6.71 25.46
CA MET A 675 -1.30 7.31 25.60
C MET A 675 -2.28 6.27 26.18
N ASN A 676 -3.03 6.65 27.22
CA ASN A 676 -4.00 5.79 27.85
C ASN A 676 -5.23 6.59 28.36
N LYS A 677 -6.29 5.89 28.72
CA LYS A 677 -7.54 6.51 29.19
C LYS A 677 -7.34 7.50 30.35
N LYS A 678 -6.41 7.20 31.28
CA LYS A 678 -6.13 8.07 32.42
C LYS A 678 -5.40 9.35 31.99
N SER A 679 -4.43 9.25 31.09
CA SER A 679 -3.68 10.40 30.60
C SER A 679 -4.56 11.33 29.77
N ILE A 680 -5.37 10.82 28.83
CA ILE A 680 -6.30 11.62 28.03
C ILE A 680 -7.33 12.32 28.92
N LYS A 681 -7.94 11.62 29.91
CA LYS A 681 -8.91 12.23 30.81
C LYS A 681 -8.36 13.43 31.56
N LYS A 682 -7.07 13.42 31.93
CA LYS A 682 -6.40 14.51 32.67
C LYS A 682 -6.09 15.73 31.78
N ILE A 683 -6.02 15.59 30.46
CA ILE A 683 -5.76 16.71 29.57
C ILE A 683 -6.95 17.66 29.57
N LYS A 684 -6.69 18.95 29.75
CA LYS A 684 -7.66 20.06 29.73
C LYS A 684 -7.34 20.99 28.56
N LEU A 685 -8.29 21.78 28.13
CA LEU A 685 -8.11 22.76 27.05
C LEU A 685 -6.94 23.74 27.32
N LYS A 686 -6.75 24.15 28.58
CA LYS A 686 -5.60 24.97 28.97
C LYS A 686 -4.25 24.30 28.69
N ASP A 687 -4.20 22.96 28.75
CA ASP A 687 -2.96 22.23 28.50
C ASP A 687 -2.62 22.25 27.00
N ILE A 688 -3.65 22.17 26.13
CA ILE A 688 -3.51 22.36 24.68
C ILE A 688 -2.92 23.74 24.38
N LYS A 689 -3.54 24.81 24.97
CA LYS A 689 -3.07 26.20 24.79
C LYS A 689 -1.63 26.40 25.28
N THR A 690 -1.27 25.75 26.39
CA THR A 690 0.11 25.79 26.91
C THR A 690 1.05 25.02 26.03
N PHE A 691 0.67 23.83 25.54
CA PHE A 691 1.52 22.99 24.69
C PHE A 691 1.78 23.63 23.32
N TYR A 692 0.80 24.33 22.75
CA TYR A 692 0.95 25.11 21.51
C TYR A 692 2.11 26.13 21.60
N ASN A 693 2.46 26.64 22.79
CA ASN A 693 3.61 27.52 22.97
C ASN A 693 4.96 26.85 22.64
N ASN A 694 5.00 25.51 22.55
CA ASN A 694 6.19 24.79 22.08
C ASN A 694 6.35 24.85 20.56
N TYR A 695 5.36 25.35 19.83
CA TYR A 695 5.49 25.53 18.38
C TYR A 695 6.29 26.82 18.12
N SER A 696 7.55 26.64 17.72
CA SER A 696 8.52 27.72 17.61
C SER A 696 9.45 27.48 16.42
N PRO A 697 9.89 28.52 15.70
CA PRO A 697 10.74 28.37 14.53
C PRO A 697 12.11 27.75 14.85
N ASN A 698 12.68 27.97 16.04
CA ASN A 698 14.00 27.41 16.41
C ASN A 698 14.02 25.87 16.53
N VAL A 699 12.87 25.23 16.67
CA VAL A 699 12.75 23.77 16.67
C VAL A 699 12.06 23.25 15.40
N SER A 700 11.93 24.09 14.38
CA SER A 700 11.17 23.78 13.16
C SER A 700 12.04 23.68 11.93
N GLU A 701 11.63 22.81 11.04
CA GLU A 701 12.27 22.49 9.76
C GLU A 701 11.22 22.52 8.66
N LEU A 702 11.44 23.27 7.57
CA LEU A 702 10.51 23.38 6.46
C LEU A 702 11.14 22.82 5.18
N VAL A 703 10.55 21.74 4.67
CA VAL A 703 10.91 21.15 3.38
C VAL A 703 9.89 21.57 2.34
N ILE A 704 10.37 22.00 1.18
CA ILE A 704 9.54 22.47 0.07
C ILE A 704 9.98 21.79 -1.22
N VAL A 705 9.02 21.19 -1.94
CA VAL A 705 9.24 20.61 -3.26
C VAL A 705 8.07 21.00 -4.16
N GLY A 706 8.34 21.47 -5.38
CA GLY A 706 7.24 21.71 -6.31
C GLY A 706 7.57 22.61 -7.50
N ASN A 707 6.54 22.79 -8.32
CA ASN A 707 6.61 23.61 -9.52
C ASN A 707 6.43 25.10 -9.19
N VAL A 708 7.47 25.67 -8.59
CA VAL A 708 7.52 27.09 -8.20
C VAL A 708 8.97 27.57 -8.22
N LYS A 709 9.21 28.82 -8.60
CA LYS A 709 10.56 29.41 -8.55
C LYS A 709 10.93 29.78 -7.12
N LYS A 710 12.25 29.69 -6.81
CA LYS A 710 12.81 29.99 -5.49
C LYS A 710 12.36 31.37 -4.97
N GLU A 711 12.50 32.40 -5.79
CA GLU A 711 12.21 33.78 -5.41
C GLU A 711 10.72 33.96 -5.04
N ARG A 712 9.83 33.31 -5.78
CA ARG A 712 8.39 33.34 -5.52
C ARG A 712 8.05 32.65 -4.21
N ILE A 713 8.53 31.42 -4.00
CA ILE A 713 8.16 30.65 -2.80
C ILE A 713 8.67 31.34 -1.53
N TYR A 714 9.90 31.86 -1.50
CA TYR A 714 10.42 32.53 -0.32
C TYR A 714 9.70 33.86 -0.04
N LYS A 715 9.25 34.58 -1.07
CA LYS A 715 8.39 35.75 -0.92
C LYS A 715 7.01 35.38 -0.31
N GLU A 716 6.40 34.31 -0.76
CA GLU A 716 5.13 33.81 -0.21
C GLU A 716 5.28 33.35 1.26
N LEU A 717 6.46 32.92 1.68
CA LEU A 717 6.79 32.44 3.03
C LEU A 717 7.28 33.56 3.98
N ASP A 718 7.33 34.82 3.55
CA ASP A 718 7.79 35.95 4.39
C ASP A 718 7.03 36.07 5.72
N PHE A 719 5.79 35.62 5.79
CA PHE A 719 5.02 35.61 7.03
C PHE A 719 5.64 34.73 8.11
N LEU A 720 6.39 33.69 7.76
CA LEU A 720 7.09 32.81 8.70
C LEU A 720 8.29 33.52 9.36
N LYS A 721 8.85 34.54 8.76
CA LYS A 721 9.93 35.38 9.38
C LYS A 721 9.43 36.10 10.63
N LYS A 722 8.09 36.37 10.71
CA LYS A 722 7.45 37.01 11.86
C LYS A 722 7.01 36.00 12.93
N TRP A 723 7.27 34.71 12.74
CA TRP A 723 6.98 33.70 13.74
C TRP A 723 7.93 33.86 14.92
N GLU A 724 7.37 34.13 16.11
CA GLU A 724 8.13 34.42 17.32
C GLU A 724 8.98 33.21 17.74
N ASN A 725 10.28 33.47 17.95
CA ASN A 725 11.18 32.45 18.49
C ASN A 725 11.06 32.43 20.02
N LYS A 726 10.52 31.33 20.54
CA LYS A 726 10.32 31.10 21.95
C LYS A 726 11.48 30.37 22.65
N ASN A 727 12.59 30.15 21.94
CA ASN A 727 13.79 29.47 22.44
C ASN A 727 13.48 28.09 23.09
N ILE A 728 12.67 27.30 22.45
CA ILE A 728 12.28 25.98 22.94
C ILE A 728 13.50 25.06 22.94
N ASN A 729 13.72 24.38 24.07
CA ASN A 729 14.73 23.35 24.19
C ASN A 729 14.08 21.96 24.21
N VAL A 730 14.39 21.14 23.22
CA VAL A 730 13.94 19.74 23.18
C VAL A 730 14.99 18.88 23.87
N PRO A 731 14.62 18.12 24.93
CA PRO A 731 15.57 17.24 25.61
C PRO A 731 16.22 16.26 24.63
N SER A 732 17.50 15.98 24.81
CA SER A 732 18.27 15.03 23.98
C SER A 732 18.83 13.85 24.77
N ASP A 733 19.02 14.01 26.07
CA ASP A 733 19.58 12.98 26.94
C ASP A 733 18.49 12.27 27.73
N TYR A 734 18.46 10.94 27.63
CA TYR A 734 17.46 10.10 28.26
C TYR A 734 18.11 8.94 28.99
N ASN A 735 17.68 8.69 30.24
CA ASN A 735 18.06 7.51 30.96
C ASN A 735 17.15 6.34 30.60
N PHE A 736 17.61 5.47 29.74
CA PHE A 736 16.90 4.24 29.39
C PHE A 736 17.16 3.13 30.45
N PRO A 737 16.20 2.21 30.66
CA PRO A 737 16.45 1.03 31.46
C PRO A 737 17.70 0.26 30.97
N LYS A 738 18.44 -0.37 31.88
CA LYS A 738 19.51 -1.29 31.48
C LYS A 738 18.95 -2.43 30.68
N ASP A 739 19.72 -2.92 29.72
CA ASP A 739 19.39 -4.12 28.96
C ASP A 739 19.21 -5.31 29.92
N LYS A 740 18.26 -6.18 29.60
CA LYS A 740 17.91 -7.35 30.40
C LYS A 740 18.20 -8.60 29.56
N PRO A 741 18.48 -9.73 30.21
CA PRO A 741 18.48 -11.01 29.51
C PRO A 741 17.18 -11.21 28.75
N THR A 742 17.24 -11.94 27.65
CA THR A 742 16.09 -12.22 26.79
C THR A 742 14.90 -12.73 27.60
N GLN A 743 13.76 -12.06 27.45
CA GLN A 743 12.50 -12.34 28.17
C GLN A 743 11.30 -12.25 27.23
N ILE A 744 10.29 -13.05 27.55
CA ILE A 744 9.00 -13.02 26.84
C ILE A 744 8.03 -12.09 27.61
N TYR A 745 7.33 -11.26 26.86
CA TYR A 745 6.25 -10.38 27.33
C TYR A 745 4.96 -10.77 26.58
N LEU A 746 4.08 -11.48 27.29
CA LEU A 746 2.87 -12.05 26.72
C LEU A 746 1.68 -11.11 26.94
N VAL A 747 1.03 -10.72 25.85
CA VAL A 747 -0.20 -9.93 25.83
C VAL A 747 -1.32 -10.83 25.37
N ASP A 748 -2.34 -11.00 26.21
CA ASP A 748 -3.49 -11.83 25.87
C ASP A 748 -4.40 -11.14 24.84
N LYS A 749 -4.71 -11.86 23.78
CA LYS A 749 -5.76 -11.53 22.82
C LYS A 749 -6.63 -12.76 22.61
N GLU A 750 -7.67 -12.84 23.40
CA GLU A 750 -8.61 -13.96 23.35
C GLU A 750 -9.19 -14.16 21.93
N GLY A 751 -9.32 -15.42 21.54
CA GLY A 751 -9.83 -15.80 20.22
C GLY A 751 -8.90 -15.51 19.04
N ALA A 752 -7.65 -15.05 19.29
CA ALA A 752 -6.70 -14.83 18.22
C ALA A 752 -6.30 -16.15 17.53
N THR A 753 -6.45 -16.21 16.23
CA THR A 753 -6.03 -17.34 15.38
C THR A 753 -4.56 -17.27 15.02
N GLN A 754 -3.94 -16.09 15.19
CA GLN A 754 -2.52 -15.85 14.97
C GLN A 754 -1.87 -15.21 16.19
N SER A 755 -0.57 -15.42 16.32
CA SER A 755 0.32 -14.74 17.27
C SER A 755 1.17 -13.71 16.54
N LEU A 756 1.08 -12.43 16.94
CA LEU A 756 2.03 -11.42 16.51
C LEU A 756 3.27 -11.50 17.40
N ILE A 757 4.41 -11.76 16.82
CA ILE A 757 5.73 -11.80 17.48
C ILE A 757 6.49 -10.53 17.09
N LEU A 758 6.86 -9.72 18.07
CA LEU A 758 7.74 -8.57 17.92
C LEU A 758 8.91 -8.74 18.87
N MET A 759 10.10 -9.02 18.32
CA MET A 759 11.34 -9.18 19.07
C MET A 759 12.25 -7.99 18.83
N GLY A 760 12.99 -7.54 19.83
CA GLY A 760 13.95 -6.47 19.60
C GLY A 760 14.75 -6.06 20.81
N HIS A 761 15.73 -5.20 20.58
CA HIS A 761 16.58 -4.58 21.60
C HIS A 761 16.92 -3.13 21.18
N LYS A 762 17.44 -2.35 22.12
CA LYS A 762 17.96 -1.00 21.80
C LYS A 762 19.16 -1.08 20.86
N SER A 763 19.27 -0.10 19.98
CA SER A 763 20.33 0.00 18.98
C SER A 763 20.89 1.43 18.88
N ASP A 764 21.85 1.63 18.00
CA ASP A 764 22.50 2.93 17.79
C ASP A 764 21.53 4.01 17.30
N SER A 765 21.82 5.26 17.65
CA SER A 765 21.20 6.44 17.06
C SER A 765 21.54 6.55 15.57
N TYR A 766 20.83 7.42 14.87
CA TYR A 766 21.02 7.61 13.43
C TYR A 766 22.42 8.16 13.12
N ASP A 767 23.11 7.46 12.25
CA ASP A 767 24.35 7.88 11.61
C ASP A 767 24.29 7.54 10.13
N ALA A 768 24.34 8.55 9.27
CA ALA A 768 24.19 8.39 7.84
C ALA A 768 25.31 7.56 7.18
N ASN A 769 26.51 7.59 7.73
CA ASN A 769 27.72 7.01 7.13
C ASN A 769 28.51 6.10 8.08
N GLY A 770 28.04 5.90 9.31
CA GLY A 770 28.72 5.11 10.32
C GLY A 770 28.01 3.80 10.66
N GLU A 771 28.03 3.45 11.96
CA GLU A 771 27.57 2.16 12.46
C GLU A 771 26.09 1.85 12.14
N PHE A 772 25.22 2.84 12.20
CA PHE A 772 23.82 2.61 11.85
C PHE A 772 23.65 2.25 10.37
N PHE A 773 24.36 2.93 9.45
CA PHE A 773 24.29 2.60 8.03
C PHE A 773 24.86 1.21 7.74
N LYS A 774 25.99 0.84 8.36
CA LYS A 774 26.60 -0.47 8.25
C LYS A 774 25.69 -1.57 8.82
N SER A 775 25.01 -1.31 9.95
CA SER A 775 24.01 -2.24 10.52
C SER A 775 22.84 -2.48 9.55
N ARG A 776 22.42 -1.48 8.77
CA ARG A 776 21.41 -1.67 7.74
C ARG A 776 21.92 -2.51 6.56
N ILE A 777 23.18 -2.35 6.17
CA ILE A 777 23.80 -3.22 5.14
C ILE A 777 23.76 -4.66 5.62
N MET A 778 24.26 -4.91 6.82
CA MET A 778 24.24 -6.22 7.45
C MET A 778 22.83 -6.82 7.51
N ASN A 779 21.83 -6.05 7.96
CA ASN A 779 20.46 -6.53 8.14
C ASN A 779 19.76 -6.93 6.84
N ASN A 780 20.24 -6.50 5.68
CA ASN A 780 19.57 -6.78 4.40
C ASN A 780 19.38 -8.28 4.18
N SER A 781 20.41 -9.06 4.41
CA SER A 781 20.38 -10.53 4.24
C SER A 781 19.67 -11.25 5.38
N LEU A 782 19.54 -10.65 6.56
CA LEU A 782 18.79 -11.25 7.67
C LEU A 782 17.27 -11.20 7.42
N GLY A 783 16.73 -10.02 7.16
CA GLY A 783 15.30 -9.84 7.00
C GLY A 783 14.93 -8.47 6.41
N GLY A 784 15.83 -7.86 5.63
CA GLY A 784 15.59 -6.56 5.00
C GLY A 784 14.56 -6.58 3.86
N GLY A 785 14.14 -7.76 3.42
CA GLY A 785 13.16 -7.94 2.34
C GLY A 785 12.82 -9.40 2.12
N ALA A 786 12.12 -9.70 1.02
CA ALA A 786 11.68 -11.06 0.66
C ALA A 786 12.83 -12.04 0.35
N SER A 787 14.02 -11.56 0.08
CA SER A 787 15.24 -12.38 -0.08
C SER A 787 16.02 -12.60 1.22
N GLY A 788 15.52 -12.11 2.37
CA GLY A 788 16.15 -12.28 3.67
C GLY A 788 15.91 -13.65 4.27
N ARG A 789 16.88 -14.17 5.06
CA ARG A 789 16.80 -15.51 5.68
C ARG A 789 15.55 -15.74 6.51
N LEU A 790 15.04 -14.71 7.22
CA LEU A 790 13.80 -14.81 8.01
C LEU A 790 12.59 -15.07 7.12
N PHE A 791 12.48 -14.35 6.00
CA PHE A 791 11.37 -14.52 5.06
C PHE A 791 11.44 -15.89 4.37
N LEU A 792 12.60 -16.26 3.84
CA LEU A 792 12.79 -17.51 3.14
C LEU A 792 12.49 -18.73 4.03
N ASN A 793 12.95 -18.72 5.28
CA ASN A 793 12.68 -19.84 6.20
C ASN A 793 11.21 -19.87 6.64
N LEU A 794 10.70 -18.78 7.26
CA LEU A 794 9.40 -18.85 7.92
C LEU A 794 8.21 -18.86 6.95
N ARG A 795 8.35 -18.22 5.78
CA ARG A 795 7.30 -18.19 4.76
C ARG A 795 7.49 -19.29 3.71
N GLU A 796 8.62 -19.27 3.00
CA GLU A 796 8.78 -20.12 1.81
C GLU A 796 9.07 -21.59 2.17
N ASP A 797 9.90 -21.85 3.20
CA ASP A 797 10.22 -23.21 3.64
C ASP A 797 9.15 -23.78 4.59
N LYS A 798 8.72 -23.03 5.61
CA LYS A 798 7.82 -23.54 6.66
C LYS A 798 6.34 -23.24 6.44
N GLY A 799 5.98 -22.21 5.67
CA GLY A 799 4.58 -21.77 5.49
C GLY A 799 3.91 -21.33 6.81
N TYR A 800 4.67 -20.83 7.79
CA TYR A 800 4.17 -20.44 9.10
C TYR A 800 3.54 -19.04 9.12
N THR A 801 3.92 -18.21 8.15
CA THR A 801 3.54 -16.80 8.09
C THR A 801 3.41 -16.31 6.66
N TYR A 802 2.68 -15.21 6.48
CA TYR A 802 2.70 -14.41 5.24
C TYR A 802 4.02 -13.64 5.05
N GLY A 803 4.78 -13.35 6.14
CA GLY A 803 6.08 -12.71 6.05
C GLY A 803 6.75 -12.46 7.39
N ALA A 804 8.09 -12.49 7.38
CA ALA A 804 8.93 -12.23 8.54
C ALA A 804 10.09 -11.30 8.15
N TYR A 805 10.24 -10.19 8.88
CA TYR A 805 11.19 -9.14 8.53
C TYR A 805 11.97 -8.64 9.74
N SER A 806 13.17 -8.11 9.50
CA SER A 806 13.96 -7.41 10.50
C SER A 806 14.35 -6.01 10.02
N SER A 807 14.59 -5.10 10.97
CA SER A 807 15.00 -3.73 10.65
C SER A 807 15.77 -3.07 11.78
N PHE A 808 16.76 -2.24 11.42
CA PHE A 808 17.32 -1.22 12.29
C PHE A 808 16.62 0.11 12.00
N ARG A 809 16.01 0.70 13.01
CA ARG A 809 15.34 2.01 12.94
C ARG A 809 15.96 2.93 13.97
N SER A 810 16.25 4.16 13.61
CA SER A 810 16.91 5.12 14.50
C SER A 810 16.39 6.53 14.30
N SER A 811 16.43 7.28 15.38
CA SER A 811 16.27 8.73 15.46
C SER A 811 17.58 9.38 15.88
N LYS A 812 17.58 10.69 16.15
CA LYS A 812 18.78 11.40 16.63
C LYS A 812 19.36 10.81 17.92
N ASN A 813 18.52 10.30 18.80
CA ASN A 813 18.89 10.04 20.20
C ASN A 813 18.81 8.56 20.58
N TYR A 814 18.17 7.72 19.77
CA TYR A 814 18.01 6.29 20.06
C TYR A 814 17.70 5.49 18.82
N GLY A 815 17.90 4.20 18.91
CA GLY A 815 17.52 3.25 17.86
C GLY A 815 16.98 1.94 18.44
N ILE A 816 16.39 1.14 17.55
CA ILE A 816 15.88 -0.19 17.84
C ILE A 816 16.27 -1.13 16.70
N PHE A 817 16.73 -2.32 17.04
CA PHE A 817 16.65 -3.48 16.17
C PHE A 817 15.37 -4.24 16.48
N ALA A 818 14.61 -4.61 15.45
CA ALA A 818 13.37 -5.36 15.63
C ALA A 818 13.16 -6.40 14.55
N ILE A 819 12.64 -7.58 14.95
CA ILE A 819 12.11 -8.65 14.10
C ILE A 819 10.61 -8.69 14.33
N GLN A 820 9.83 -8.79 13.25
CA GLN A 820 8.37 -8.85 13.31
C GLN A 820 7.82 -9.90 12.36
N THR A 821 6.88 -10.71 12.88
CA THR A 821 6.11 -11.66 12.10
C THR A 821 4.75 -11.94 12.77
N SER A 822 3.74 -12.32 11.96
CA SER A 822 2.48 -12.88 12.45
C SER A 822 2.41 -14.32 11.98
N VAL A 823 2.25 -15.25 12.92
CA VAL A 823 2.29 -16.70 12.66
C VAL A 823 1.02 -17.38 13.16
N LYS A 824 0.70 -18.55 12.64
CA LYS A 824 -0.38 -19.39 13.19
C LYS A 824 -0.17 -19.58 14.70
N THR A 825 -1.25 -19.52 15.47
CA THR A 825 -1.19 -19.69 16.95
C THR A 825 -0.50 -21.01 17.32
N GLU A 826 -0.76 -22.07 16.57
CA GLU A 826 -0.23 -23.43 16.84
C GLU A 826 1.26 -23.59 16.65
N VAL A 827 1.91 -22.73 15.82
CA VAL A 827 3.35 -22.77 15.53
C VAL A 827 4.12 -21.59 16.15
N THR A 828 3.53 -20.92 17.14
CA THR A 828 4.17 -19.77 17.80
C THR A 828 5.52 -20.13 18.43
N ASP A 829 5.58 -21.26 19.10
CA ASP A 829 6.81 -21.80 19.71
C ASP A 829 7.83 -22.23 18.64
N SER A 830 7.41 -22.98 17.64
CA SER A 830 8.26 -23.41 16.53
C SER A 830 8.86 -22.22 15.77
N SER A 831 8.05 -21.18 15.53
CA SER A 831 8.53 -19.96 14.88
C SER A 831 9.61 -19.24 15.68
N LEU A 832 9.49 -19.21 17.01
CA LEU A 832 10.55 -18.65 17.88
C LEU A 832 11.84 -19.47 17.79
N VAL A 833 11.74 -20.80 17.77
CA VAL A 833 12.91 -21.68 17.62
C VAL A 833 13.60 -21.41 16.28
N GLU A 834 12.86 -21.34 15.20
CA GLU A 834 13.43 -21.02 13.88
C GLU A 834 14.10 -19.64 13.85
N ILE A 835 13.47 -18.60 14.43
CA ILE A 835 14.08 -17.27 14.52
C ILE A 835 15.40 -17.34 15.31
N PHE A 836 15.45 -18.06 16.45
CA PHE A 836 16.68 -18.19 17.22
C PHE A 836 17.76 -19.01 16.50
N ASN A 837 17.39 -20.06 15.76
CA ASN A 837 18.34 -20.82 14.94
C ASN A 837 18.96 -19.91 13.86
N ILE A 838 18.14 -19.09 13.18
CA ILE A 838 18.63 -18.15 12.19
C ILE A 838 19.55 -17.10 12.83
N LEU A 839 19.17 -16.54 13.99
CA LEU A 839 19.99 -15.55 14.68
C LEU A 839 21.32 -16.15 15.17
N GLU A 840 21.31 -17.40 15.65
CA GLU A 840 22.52 -18.08 16.10
C GLU A 840 23.47 -18.35 14.92
N ASP A 841 22.96 -18.87 13.81
CA ASP A 841 23.75 -19.05 12.60
C ASP A 841 24.29 -17.70 12.08
N TYR A 842 23.45 -16.70 12.03
CA TYR A 842 23.79 -15.37 11.53
C TYR A 842 24.86 -14.66 12.36
N THR A 843 24.82 -14.78 13.68
CA THR A 843 25.80 -14.16 14.59
C THR A 843 27.11 -14.94 14.67
N ASN A 844 27.08 -16.25 14.46
CA ASN A 844 28.27 -17.10 14.55
C ASN A 844 28.99 -17.24 13.20
N ASN A 845 28.28 -17.46 12.13
CA ASN A 845 28.82 -17.73 10.80
C ASN A 845 28.75 -16.50 9.87
N GLY A 846 27.89 -15.53 10.18
CA GLY A 846 27.73 -14.32 9.39
C GLY A 846 26.96 -14.53 8.08
N ILE A 847 27.17 -13.60 7.14
CA ILE A 847 26.65 -13.68 5.76
C ILE A 847 27.70 -14.26 4.82
N THR A 848 27.25 -14.72 3.65
CA THR A 848 28.11 -15.23 2.58
C THR A 848 28.57 -14.09 1.65
N GLU A 849 29.62 -14.32 0.86
CA GLU A 849 30.05 -13.39 -0.21
C GLU A 849 28.95 -13.11 -1.23
N LYS A 850 28.12 -14.10 -1.52
CA LYS A 850 26.97 -13.95 -2.42
C LYS A 850 25.93 -12.97 -1.82
N GLU A 851 25.59 -13.12 -0.55
CA GLU A 851 24.64 -12.22 0.15
C GLU A 851 25.20 -10.79 0.26
N LEU A 852 26.51 -10.63 0.51
CA LEU A 852 27.16 -9.32 0.53
C LEU A 852 27.11 -8.66 -0.84
N THR A 853 27.44 -9.40 -1.90
CA THR A 853 27.38 -8.91 -3.28
C THR A 853 25.96 -8.49 -3.67
N SER A 854 24.96 -9.32 -3.35
CA SER A 854 23.55 -9.02 -3.54
C SER A 854 23.14 -7.72 -2.81
N THR A 855 23.55 -7.58 -1.56
CA THR A 855 23.27 -6.37 -0.76
C THR A 855 23.92 -5.13 -1.37
N LYS A 856 25.20 -5.19 -1.74
CA LYS A 856 25.89 -4.08 -2.41
C LYS A 856 25.18 -3.64 -3.68
N ASN A 857 24.84 -4.59 -4.54
CA ASN A 857 24.13 -4.34 -5.78
C ASN A 857 22.76 -3.69 -5.53
N SER A 858 21.99 -4.25 -4.60
CA SER A 858 20.67 -3.72 -4.23
C SER A 858 20.75 -2.25 -3.78
N TYR A 859 21.66 -1.91 -2.88
CA TYR A 859 21.82 -0.55 -2.38
C TYR A 859 22.33 0.44 -3.43
N LEU A 860 23.34 0.05 -4.24
CA LEU A 860 23.94 0.92 -5.26
C LEU A 860 22.93 1.18 -6.40
N ASN A 861 22.30 0.13 -6.90
CA ASN A 861 21.37 0.23 -8.01
C ASN A 861 20.06 0.93 -7.63
N SER A 862 19.56 0.73 -6.38
CA SER A 862 18.34 1.40 -5.91
C SER A 862 18.43 2.92 -5.81
N ALA A 863 19.63 3.50 -5.95
CA ALA A 863 19.80 4.95 -5.90
C ALA A 863 18.94 5.68 -6.95
N SER A 864 18.74 5.09 -8.12
CA SER A 864 17.93 5.65 -9.20
C SER A 864 16.43 5.75 -8.88
N LEU A 865 15.92 4.92 -7.96
CA LEU A 865 14.51 4.85 -7.59
C LEU A 865 14.12 5.80 -6.44
N LYS A 866 15.07 6.57 -5.89
CA LYS A 866 14.88 7.33 -4.63
C LYS A 866 14.37 8.76 -4.81
N TYR A 867 14.25 9.25 -6.03
CA TYR A 867 14.03 10.68 -6.31
C TYR A 867 12.92 10.94 -7.32
N GLU A 868 12.16 9.94 -7.72
CA GLU A 868 11.12 10.04 -8.73
C GLU A 868 9.99 11.00 -8.29
N THR A 869 9.37 10.71 -7.15
CA THR A 869 8.15 11.41 -6.72
C THR A 869 8.44 12.60 -5.80
N PRO A 870 7.53 13.61 -5.71
CA PRO A 870 7.67 14.70 -4.76
C PRO A 870 7.85 14.22 -3.30
N ASN A 871 7.15 13.18 -2.88
CA ASN A 871 7.27 12.63 -1.52
C ASN A 871 8.65 11.97 -1.28
N GLN A 872 9.23 11.29 -2.28
CA GLN A 872 10.59 10.76 -2.18
C GLN A 872 11.62 11.89 -2.07
N LYS A 873 11.48 12.96 -2.87
CA LYS A 873 12.31 14.17 -2.80
C LYS A 873 12.19 14.83 -1.42
N ILE A 874 10.97 14.99 -0.90
CA ILE A 874 10.74 15.48 0.47
C ILE A 874 11.43 14.60 1.51
N GLY A 875 11.33 13.29 1.40
CA GLY A 875 11.99 12.34 2.32
C GLY A 875 13.52 12.49 2.31
N PHE A 876 14.10 12.69 1.13
CA PHE A 876 15.53 12.96 0.96
C PHE A 876 15.94 14.30 1.61
N LEU A 877 15.24 15.38 1.28
CA LEU A 877 15.52 16.71 1.80
C LEU A 877 15.30 16.82 3.31
N ASN A 878 14.24 16.16 3.82
CA ASN A 878 13.97 16.10 5.25
C ASN A 878 15.14 15.42 6.02
N ARG A 879 15.73 14.36 5.45
CA ARG A 879 16.89 13.70 6.04
C ARG A 879 18.10 14.63 6.09
N ILE A 880 18.37 15.37 5.00
CA ILE A 880 19.43 16.37 4.93
C ILE A 880 19.24 17.43 6.03
N LEU A 881 18.03 17.96 6.15
CA LEU A 881 17.73 19.04 7.09
C LEU A 881 17.76 18.55 8.55
N THR A 882 17.12 17.43 8.83
CA THR A 882 17.00 16.88 10.19
C THR A 882 18.35 16.46 10.77
N TYR A 883 19.23 15.87 9.96
CA TYR A 883 20.52 15.35 10.44
C TYR A 883 21.72 16.22 10.04
N ASP A 884 21.43 17.41 9.50
CA ASP A 884 22.44 18.40 9.05
C ASP A 884 23.48 17.79 8.09
N LEU A 885 22.98 17.06 7.09
CA LEU A 885 23.84 16.37 6.14
C LEU A 885 24.20 17.26 4.96
N GLU A 886 25.39 17.03 4.41
CA GLU A 886 25.77 17.49 3.08
C GLU A 886 25.28 16.51 2.02
N SER A 887 25.02 16.98 0.78
CA SER A 887 24.63 16.09 -0.33
C SER A 887 25.65 14.98 -0.61
N SER A 888 26.90 15.23 -0.29
CA SER A 888 28.03 14.30 -0.38
C SER A 888 27.86 13.03 0.47
N TYR A 889 26.94 13.00 1.46
CA TYR A 889 26.73 11.80 2.29
C TYR A 889 26.35 10.57 1.45
N ILE A 890 25.64 10.77 0.32
CA ILE A 890 25.29 9.69 -0.60
C ILE A 890 26.53 9.09 -1.25
N LYS A 891 27.49 9.95 -1.66
CA LYS A 891 28.75 9.49 -2.22
C LYS A 891 29.54 8.68 -1.19
N LYS A 892 29.60 9.15 0.06
CA LYS A 892 30.23 8.41 1.17
C LYS A 892 29.56 7.07 1.41
N GLN A 893 28.22 6.99 1.34
CA GLN A 893 27.51 5.70 1.42
C GLN A 893 27.90 4.74 0.29
N SER A 894 28.01 5.25 -0.93
CA SER A 894 28.47 4.44 -2.06
C SER A 894 29.90 3.97 -1.90
N GLU A 895 30.79 4.82 -1.35
CA GLU A 895 32.18 4.44 -1.03
C GLU A 895 32.23 3.33 0.04
N ILE A 896 31.42 3.45 1.11
CA ILE A 896 31.30 2.38 2.14
C ILE A 896 30.82 1.07 1.51
N LEU A 897 29.77 1.12 0.70
CA LEU A 897 29.24 -0.07 0.03
C LEU A 897 30.30 -0.76 -0.85
N ASN A 898 31.11 0.01 -1.58
CA ASN A 898 32.15 -0.54 -2.44
C ASN A 898 33.30 -1.16 -1.64
N THR A 899 33.64 -0.59 -0.49
CA THR A 899 34.84 -0.98 0.28
C THR A 899 34.58 -1.93 1.44
N ILE A 900 33.35 -1.99 1.98
CA ILE A 900 33.02 -2.83 3.13
C ILE A 900 33.31 -4.31 2.81
N SER A 901 34.07 -4.97 3.69
CA SER A 901 34.45 -6.37 3.55
C SER A 901 33.44 -7.31 4.21
N LEU A 902 33.48 -8.58 3.80
CA LEU A 902 32.67 -9.65 4.42
C LEU A 902 32.97 -9.75 5.92
N ASN A 903 34.26 -9.72 6.28
CA ASN A 903 34.68 -9.81 7.67
C ASN A 903 34.12 -8.66 8.52
N GLU A 904 34.11 -7.43 8.00
CA GLU A 904 33.54 -6.27 8.68
C GLU A 904 32.03 -6.43 8.90
N VAL A 905 31.29 -6.87 7.87
CA VAL A 905 29.82 -7.11 8.00
C VAL A 905 29.54 -8.22 9.00
N ASN A 906 30.32 -9.28 9.02
CA ASN A 906 30.15 -10.40 9.97
C ASN A 906 30.48 -9.98 11.41
N GLN A 907 31.48 -9.12 11.61
CA GLN A 907 31.74 -8.51 12.92
C GLN A 907 30.57 -7.62 13.39
N ILE A 908 29.97 -6.88 12.47
CA ILE A 908 28.77 -6.07 12.78
C ILE A 908 27.61 -6.99 13.18
N ALA A 909 27.37 -8.10 12.46
CA ALA A 909 26.32 -9.06 12.81
C ALA A 909 26.50 -9.61 14.23
N SER A 910 27.71 -10.05 14.57
CA SER A 910 28.05 -10.56 15.90
C SER A 910 27.90 -9.50 17.01
N ASN A 911 28.25 -8.23 16.73
CA ASN A 911 28.26 -7.17 17.74
C ASN A 911 26.91 -6.47 17.92
N LYS A 912 26.12 -6.32 16.85
CA LYS A 912 24.88 -5.50 16.83
C LYS A 912 23.62 -6.32 17.04
N ILE A 913 23.62 -7.62 16.80
CA ILE A 913 22.47 -8.50 17.07
C ILE A 913 22.65 -9.12 18.46
N LYS A 914 22.00 -8.52 19.45
CA LYS A 914 22.10 -8.94 20.85
C LYS A 914 21.05 -9.99 21.19
N LYS A 915 21.19 -11.21 20.67
CA LYS A 915 20.21 -12.30 20.84
C LYS A 915 19.90 -12.63 22.31
N ASP A 916 20.85 -12.39 23.22
CA ASP A 916 20.72 -12.67 24.65
C ASP A 916 20.11 -11.51 25.46
N GLU A 917 19.83 -10.36 24.82
CA GLU A 917 19.25 -9.16 25.46
C GLU A 917 17.93 -8.72 24.79
N MET A 918 17.17 -9.64 24.18
CA MET A 918 15.95 -9.30 23.44
C MET A 918 14.71 -9.23 24.33
N ALA A 919 13.89 -8.22 24.13
CA ALA A 919 12.49 -8.24 24.53
C ALA A 919 11.68 -8.95 23.44
N ILE A 920 10.95 -10.01 23.82
CA ILE A 920 10.07 -10.78 22.91
C ILE A 920 8.63 -10.48 23.32
N VAL A 921 7.96 -9.60 22.59
CA VAL A 921 6.54 -9.31 22.80
C VAL A 921 5.71 -10.23 21.91
N ILE A 922 4.80 -10.98 22.51
CA ILE A 922 3.88 -11.88 21.83
C ILE A 922 2.45 -11.44 22.15
N VAL A 923 1.68 -11.11 21.13
CA VAL A 923 0.25 -10.83 21.23
C VAL A 923 -0.53 -11.96 20.59
N GLY A 924 -1.25 -12.73 21.38
CA GLY A 924 -1.97 -13.91 20.90
C GLY A 924 -2.86 -14.54 21.98
N ASN A 925 -3.48 -15.67 21.65
CA ASN A 925 -4.32 -16.41 22.60
C ASN A 925 -3.44 -17.08 23.67
N LYS A 926 -3.35 -16.43 24.82
CA LYS A 926 -2.51 -16.86 25.95
C LYS A 926 -2.76 -18.30 26.36
N TYR A 927 -4.02 -18.72 26.38
CA TYR A 927 -4.39 -20.06 26.84
C TYR A 927 -3.83 -21.18 25.93
N LEU A 928 -3.65 -20.89 24.65
CA LEU A 928 -3.13 -21.86 23.67
C LEU A 928 -1.60 -21.89 23.63
N ILE A 929 -0.95 -20.73 23.83
CA ILE A 929 0.50 -20.60 23.58
C ILE A 929 1.36 -20.62 24.84
N LYS A 930 0.87 -20.18 26.01
CA LYS A 930 1.69 -20.00 27.21
C LYS A 930 2.45 -21.26 27.62
N LYS A 931 1.77 -22.43 27.70
CA LYS A 931 2.39 -23.69 28.10
C LYS A 931 3.49 -24.15 27.13
N LYS A 932 3.33 -23.89 25.83
CA LYS A 932 4.33 -24.18 24.82
C LYS A 932 5.55 -23.28 25.00
N LEU A 933 5.35 -21.99 25.28
CA LEU A 933 6.43 -21.04 25.54
C LEU A 933 7.23 -21.36 26.83
N GLU A 934 6.57 -21.86 27.86
CA GLU A 934 7.24 -22.32 29.10
C GLU A 934 8.14 -23.54 28.88
N ASN A 935 7.86 -24.31 27.85
CA ASN A 935 8.59 -25.52 27.46
C ASN A 935 9.43 -25.36 26.20
N LEU A 936 9.69 -24.13 25.77
CA LEU A 936 10.44 -23.84 24.56
C LEU A 936 11.83 -24.50 24.61
N THR A 937 12.16 -25.26 23.58
CA THR A 937 13.39 -26.04 23.47
C THR A 937 14.05 -25.77 22.12
N SER A 938 15.34 -25.52 22.09
CA SER A 938 16.13 -25.35 20.88
C SER A 938 16.15 -26.62 20.01
N SER A 939 16.54 -26.51 18.77
CA SER A 939 16.71 -27.65 17.85
C SER A 939 17.72 -28.70 18.37
N SER A 940 18.68 -28.28 19.22
CA SER A 940 19.63 -29.16 19.86
C SER A 940 19.13 -29.83 21.15
N GLY A 941 17.85 -29.60 21.51
CA GLY A 941 17.24 -30.13 22.74
C GLY A 941 17.51 -29.34 24.02
N LYS A 942 18.19 -28.19 23.96
CA LYS A 942 18.43 -27.33 25.12
C LYS A 942 17.18 -26.48 25.40
N LYS A 943 16.69 -26.56 26.63
CA LYS A 943 15.53 -25.71 27.06
C LYS A 943 15.93 -24.25 27.16
N TYR A 944 15.11 -23.37 26.55
CA TYR A 944 15.18 -21.94 26.78
C TYR A 944 14.46 -21.58 28.10
N ASN A 945 15.21 -21.02 29.05
CA ASN A 945 14.64 -20.62 30.35
C ASN A 945 14.23 -19.13 30.34
N PHE A 946 13.44 -18.70 29.34
CA PHE A 946 12.97 -17.33 29.27
C PHE A 946 11.94 -17.05 30.37
N LYS A 947 12.12 -15.92 31.07
CA LYS A 947 11.11 -15.43 32.00
C LYS A 947 9.91 -14.94 31.18
N ILE A 948 8.72 -15.41 31.48
CA ILE A 948 7.46 -14.96 30.86
C ILE A 948 6.78 -13.93 31.79
N ASN A 949 6.59 -12.72 31.26
CA ASN A 949 5.91 -11.62 31.93
C ASN A 949 4.57 -11.37 31.24
N GLU A 950 3.46 -11.37 31.94
CA GLU A 950 2.16 -11.03 31.39
C GLU A 950 1.92 -9.53 31.44
N ILE A 951 1.54 -8.91 30.31
CA ILE A 951 1.18 -7.50 30.20
C ILE A 951 -0.33 -7.38 30.05
N LYS A 952 -0.94 -6.52 30.90
CA LYS A 952 -2.36 -6.16 30.82
C LYS A 952 -2.52 -4.73 30.31
N PHE A 953 -3.48 -4.49 29.42
CA PHE A 953 -3.81 -3.18 28.82
C PHE A 953 -5.14 -2.62 29.33
#